data_dd9a8fe1cbb473ba7ee571cb30f0d46e
#
_entry.id   dd9a8fe1cbb473ba7ee571cb30f0d46e
#
_cell.length_a   1.000
_cell.length_b   1.000
_cell.length_c   1.000
_cell.angle_alpha   90.00
_cell.angle_beta   90.00
_cell.angle_gamma   90.00
#
_symmetry.space_group_name_H-M   'P 1'
#
loop_
_entity.id
_entity.type
_entity.pdbx_description
1 polymer ?
#
loop_
_entity_poly.entity_id
_entity_poly.type
_entity_poly.pdbx_seq_one_letter_code
_entity_poly.pdbx_strand_id
1 'polypeptide(L)'
;MKLKFLPLIALAWTCATQNVMAQKADISPVPQEITWGEKAFDKGFAYTLTGEADADVQAVKALKSKITSGQGSSVSIVIGEKGDAAVKEYEANIPNKKEGYYLKVEPGKVVIAGNDGSGTFYGVQTFLQIAAQEQIMQAEVKDYPEVLDRGVVEGFYGNPWSTADRKRQFEFYAANKMNVYIYGPKDDPYHRAKWRQPYPEAEAKVLKELIESAHDNKVQFVWALHPGNDIKWNDTDRQNVITKLELMYAMGVRAFSLFFDDIGGEGTDANKQAELINYVNENFIKRHEGVPPIIFCPTQYNRGWASGDYLNILGTKSEKGARIMWTGNSVVDMINKEDMDWINNQIKRNAYIWLNYPTTDYCIDRMLMGPTYGNDKNIADQLSGFVANPSEYAEASKISLFSIADYTWNMDVYDENASWERGMKYLMPEHTKAFKVFCENNIDLGNTTHGLRRANESKRFAEAIATFKKAIENGMNSAAFDAIKPMFDEFVTSCDELLAANLAEDPLVKELTPWLKVMKLMGQRGQNMCKLYATLEQDKPEEFINLFKEMIAFETEQKNIRSRDFEGSIKSPNPTVAAEVVAPFLKEYTNHLIAEYKKLYKDGWENFPAVVLNDGKFYIMYQDKYLTNVNGSKNPTFVSKKDDINPQRQEWMITMDYTTNRFKIVNAQDQKYINELGNFGENKYDANWNTYVITRMNGKYAIQNAGHSGNKYWTVSNSRVNQSGSNAYQTDHYKFDLINLNEEAVAHPSIDIEKKFYIINSKDGKYLTNKGGNRPTFETKIKNDTQKSQSWTFSIPAGVKRYKIVSTKDKRYINELGVFGTNQYDDAWNTYGITEMGGVFSIQNAGKAGSDFWTIVDNKIEKANIPSAESYTFTIEEIGGSATGIDEVVAEEPAKDNKIYDLSGRLVTQPQKGIYIQNGNKLVVRN
;
A
#
# COMPACT_ATOMS: atom_id res chain seq x y z
N MET A 1 53.64 46.71 -35.56
CA MET A 1 52.94 47.91 -35.04
C MET A 1 51.58 48.02 -35.76
N LYS A 2 50.49 47.50 -35.17
CA LYS A 2 49.12 47.87 -35.49
C LYS A 2 48.27 47.39 -34.35
N LEU A 3 47.84 48.34 -33.50
CA LEU A 3 46.84 48.17 -32.42
C LEU A 3 45.50 47.86 -33.10
N LYS A 4 44.83 46.81 -32.59
CA LYS A 4 43.39 46.58 -32.86
C LYS A 4 42.61 46.90 -31.60
N PHE A 5 41.73 47.87 -31.71
CA PHE A 5 40.72 48.28 -30.75
C PHE A 5 39.68 47.17 -30.61
N LEU A 6 39.38 46.70 -29.34
CA LEU A 6 38.18 45.97 -29.00
C LEU A 6 37.09 46.97 -28.59
N PRO A 7 35.85 46.84 -29.06
CA PRO A 7 34.75 47.60 -28.50
C PRO A 7 34.21 46.94 -27.21
N LEU A 8 34.13 47.77 -26.16
CA LEU A 8 33.38 47.47 -24.93
C LEU A 8 31.89 47.36 -25.29
N ILE A 9 31.32 46.16 -25.17
CA ILE A 9 29.86 45.95 -25.19
C ILE A 9 29.39 46.15 -23.75
N ALA A 10 28.73 47.30 -23.52
CA ALA A 10 27.98 47.54 -22.29
C ALA A 10 26.74 46.62 -22.28
N LEU A 11 26.73 45.62 -21.42
CA LEU A 11 25.55 44.85 -21.13
C LEU A 11 24.56 45.72 -20.35
N ALA A 12 23.58 46.29 -21.04
CA ALA A 12 22.40 46.86 -20.39
C ALA A 12 21.58 45.75 -19.81
N TRP A 13 21.57 45.61 -18.48
CA TRP A 13 20.59 44.83 -17.76
C TRP A 13 19.22 45.51 -17.94
N THR A 14 18.45 45.02 -18.93
CA THR A 14 17.02 45.27 -18.95
C THR A 14 16.42 44.35 -17.86
N CYS A 15 16.05 44.95 -16.72
CA CYS A 15 15.06 44.35 -15.85
C CYS A 15 13.78 44.18 -16.66
N ALA A 16 13.63 43.01 -17.29
CA ALA A 16 12.32 42.58 -17.74
C ALA A 16 11.50 42.33 -16.47
N THR A 17 10.72 43.30 -16.07
CA THR A 17 9.56 43.07 -15.21
C THR A 17 8.70 42.10 -15.97
N GLN A 18 8.82 40.81 -15.66
CA GLN A 18 7.80 39.85 -16.04
C GLN A 18 6.51 40.42 -15.44
N ASN A 19 5.62 40.93 -16.28
CA ASN A 19 4.23 41.11 -15.93
C ASN A 19 3.72 39.71 -15.58
N VAL A 20 3.72 39.37 -14.29
CA VAL A 20 2.99 38.20 -13.77
C VAL A 20 1.53 38.52 -14.12
N MET A 21 1.03 37.90 -15.19
CA MET A 21 -0.39 37.96 -15.52
C MET A 21 -1.13 37.47 -14.30
N ALA A 22 -2.04 38.26 -13.78
CA ALA A 22 -2.85 37.91 -12.63
C ALA A 22 -3.55 36.57 -12.92
N GLN A 23 -3.21 35.53 -12.12
CA GLN A 23 -3.71 34.20 -12.32
C GLN A 23 -5.07 34.06 -11.65
N LYS A 24 -6.07 33.61 -12.41
CA LYS A 24 -7.37 33.25 -11.84
C LYS A 24 -7.19 32.10 -10.83
N ALA A 25 -7.93 32.16 -9.73
CA ALA A 25 -7.94 31.06 -8.77
C ALA A 25 -8.57 29.81 -9.41
N ASP A 26 -7.98 28.65 -9.09
CA ASP A 26 -8.47 27.36 -9.54
C ASP A 26 -9.45 26.81 -8.48
N ILE A 27 -10.74 27.15 -8.65
CA ILE A 27 -11.76 26.89 -7.62
C ILE A 27 -12.20 25.43 -7.64
N SER A 28 -12.22 24.83 -6.46
CA SER A 28 -12.73 23.47 -6.26
C SER A 28 -13.56 23.36 -4.98
N PRO A 29 -14.72 22.70 -5.02
CA PRO A 29 -15.45 22.18 -6.19
C PRO A 29 -15.74 23.27 -7.23
N VAL A 30 -15.78 22.83 -8.51
CA VAL A 30 -16.03 23.76 -9.64
C VAL A 30 -17.41 24.38 -9.52
N PRO A 31 -17.55 25.71 -9.45
CA PRO A 31 -18.86 26.36 -9.32
C PRO A 31 -19.77 26.14 -10.51
N GLN A 32 -21.09 26.24 -10.31
CA GLN A 32 -22.06 26.17 -11.38
C GLN A 32 -21.88 27.30 -12.41
N GLU A 33 -21.67 28.51 -11.90
CA GLU A 33 -21.41 29.70 -12.73
C GLU A 33 -20.29 30.53 -12.09
N ILE A 34 -19.27 30.89 -12.87
CA ILE A 34 -18.23 31.82 -12.46
C ILE A 34 -17.81 32.72 -13.62
N THR A 35 -17.76 34.00 -13.36
CA THR A 35 -17.27 35.00 -14.30
C THR A 35 -16.10 35.74 -13.65
N TRP A 36 -14.98 35.87 -14.36
CA TRP A 36 -13.77 36.55 -13.90
C TRP A 36 -13.64 37.91 -14.58
N GLY A 37 -13.23 38.92 -13.80
CA GLY A 37 -12.85 40.27 -14.28
C GLY A 37 -11.37 40.54 -14.13
N GLU A 38 -11.04 41.83 -14.05
CA GLU A 38 -9.68 42.31 -13.82
C GLU A 38 -9.26 42.18 -12.34
N LYS A 39 -8.05 42.60 -11.98
CA LYS A 39 -7.59 42.61 -10.60
C LYS A 39 -8.52 43.49 -9.74
N ALA A 40 -8.94 43.01 -8.59
CA ALA A 40 -9.73 43.72 -7.60
C ALA A 40 -8.83 44.42 -6.54
N PHE A 41 -7.98 43.63 -5.87
CA PHE A 41 -7.06 44.09 -4.84
C PHE A 41 -5.93 43.06 -4.62
N ASP A 42 -4.96 43.40 -3.75
CA ASP A 42 -3.86 42.49 -3.40
C ASP A 42 -4.13 41.74 -2.09
N LYS A 43 -3.48 40.61 -1.89
CA LYS A 43 -3.44 39.89 -0.63
C LYS A 43 -2.95 40.80 0.51
N GLY A 44 -3.36 40.49 1.74
CA GLY A 44 -3.00 41.34 2.90
C GLY A 44 -3.83 42.64 3.03
N PHE A 45 -5.01 42.67 2.41
CA PHE A 45 -5.95 43.77 2.50
C PHE A 45 -6.48 43.95 3.93
N ALA A 46 -6.82 45.19 4.28
CA ALA A 46 -7.60 45.50 5.47
C ALA A 46 -9.08 45.30 5.18
N TYR A 47 -9.86 44.84 6.11
CA TYR A 47 -11.29 44.69 5.87
C TYR A 47 -12.16 45.12 7.03
N THR A 48 -13.41 45.51 6.68
CA THR A 48 -14.53 45.68 7.58
C THR A 48 -15.59 44.62 7.26
N LEU A 49 -16.27 44.07 8.27
CA LEU A 49 -17.31 43.08 8.09
C LEU A 49 -18.68 43.64 8.44
N THR A 50 -19.65 43.53 7.52
CA THR A 50 -21.03 43.99 7.68
C THR A 50 -21.95 42.80 7.56
N GLY A 51 -22.95 42.68 8.47
CA GLY A 51 -23.93 41.58 8.50
C GLY A 51 -23.54 40.42 9.39
N GLU A 52 -22.38 40.47 10.06
CA GLU A 52 -21.88 39.35 10.86
C GLU A 52 -22.77 38.94 12.04
N ALA A 53 -23.65 39.86 12.54
CA ALA A 53 -24.52 39.55 13.66
C ALA A 53 -25.71 38.66 13.28
N ASP A 54 -26.14 38.72 12.02
CA ASP A 54 -27.29 37.98 11.52
C ASP A 54 -26.86 36.77 10.69
N ALA A 55 -25.65 36.77 10.14
CA ALA A 55 -25.10 35.70 9.31
C ALA A 55 -24.73 34.46 10.12
N ASP A 56 -24.66 33.31 9.42
CA ASP A 56 -24.24 32.02 9.98
C ASP A 56 -22.95 32.10 10.78
N VAL A 57 -22.98 31.63 12.02
CA VAL A 57 -21.89 31.72 12.98
C VAL A 57 -20.63 30.98 12.50
N GLN A 58 -20.79 29.79 11.87
CA GLN A 58 -19.70 29.01 11.34
C GLN A 58 -19.08 29.69 10.12
N ALA A 59 -19.88 30.30 9.25
CA ALA A 59 -19.40 31.09 8.10
C ALA A 59 -18.52 32.26 8.57
N VAL A 60 -19.00 33.04 9.55
CA VAL A 60 -18.24 34.16 10.13
C VAL A 60 -16.96 33.66 10.81
N LYS A 61 -17.04 32.57 11.58
CA LYS A 61 -15.87 31.95 12.23
C LYS A 61 -14.83 31.47 11.20
N ALA A 62 -15.26 30.79 10.13
CA ALA A 62 -14.38 30.35 9.05
C ALA A 62 -13.67 31.54 8.38
N LEU A 63 -14.39 32.58 8.04
CA LEU A 63 -13.82 33.79 7.43
C LEU A 63 -12.76 34.43 8.32
N LYS A 64 -13.09 34.70 9.58
CA LYS A 64 -12.19 35.36 10.55
C LYS A 64 -10.97 34.51 10.92
N SER A 65 -11.08 33.19 10.91
CA SER A 65 -9.98 32.28 11.25
C SER A 65 -8.92 32.20 10.15
N LYS A 66 -9.28 32.47 8.89
CA LYS A 66 -8.40 32.29 7.72
C LYS A 66 -7.95 33.62 7.11
N ILE A 67 -8.71 34.71 7.29
CA ILE A 67 -8.34 36.03 6.79
C ILE A 67 -8.05 36.95 7.97
N THR A 68 -6.78 37.29 8.15
CA THR A 68 -6.35 38.31 9.09
C THR A 68 -6.36 39.66 8.38
N SER A 69 -6.99 40.70 8.99
CA SER A 69 -6.98 42.04 8.43
C SER A 69 -5.56 42.60 8.37
N GLY A 70 -5.10 42.94 7.15
CA GLY A 70 -3.78 43.43 6.88
C GLY A 70 -3.68 44.94 6.90
N GLN A 71 -2.60 45.49 6.28
CA GLN A 71 -2.32 46.93 6.16
C GLN A 71 -2.57 47.45 4.73
N GLY A 72 -3.05 46.55 3.83
CA GLY A 72 -3.25 46.93 2.40
C GLY A 72 -4.54 47.70 2.15
N SER A 73 -5.10 47.58 0.95
CA SER A 73 -6.33 48.26 0.52
C SER A 73 -7.50 47.93 1.47
N SER A 74 -8.34 48.94 1.75
CA SER A 74 -9.53 48.69 2.56
C SER A 74 -10.61 48.04 1.71
N VAL A 75 -11.14 46.90 2.20
CA VAL A 75 -12.21 46.12 1.54
C VAL A 75 -13.40 45.98 2.48
N SER A 76 -14.59 46.28 2.00
CA SER A 76 -15.82 46.06 2.72
C SER A 76 -16.33 44.64 2.41
N ILE A 77 -16.39 43.74 3.38
CA ILE A 77 -16.98 42.41 3.23
C ILE A 77 -18.41 42.45 3.78
N VAL A 78 -19.36 42.14 2.93
CA VAL A 78 -20.79 42.03 3.28
C VAL A 78 -21.16 40.55 3.31
N ILE A 79 -21.67 40.07 4.42
CA ILE A 79 -22.03 38.66 4.63
C ILE A 79 -23.45 38.53 5.18
N GLY A 80 -24.20 37.54 4.74
CA GLY A 80 -25.55 37.26 5.25
C GLY A 80 -26.29 36.18 4.47
N GLU A 81 -27.51 35.95 4.88
CA GLU A 81 -28.42 34.98 4.27
C GLU A 81 -29.60 35.70 3.62
N LYS A 82 -30.31 35.02 2.76
CA LYS A 82 -31.54 35.51 2.13
C LYS A 82 -32.54 35.92 3.22
N GLY A 83 -32.93 37.18 3.22
CA GLY A 83 -33.77 37.82 4.23
C GLY A 83 -33.02 38.80 5.11
N ASP A 84 -31.69 38.71 5.24
CA ASP A 84 -30.89 39.60 6.05
C ASP A 84 -30.79 40.99 5.41
N ALA A 85 -30.85 42.02 6.21
CA ALA A 85 -30.77 43.41 5.75
C ALA A 85 -29.49 43.73 5.01
N ALA A 86 -28.36 43.16 5.42
CA ALA A 86 -27.04 43.39 4.83
C ALA A 86 -26.92 42.94 3.37
N VAL A 87 -27.61 41.89 2.97
CA VAL A 87 -27.51 41.29 1.61
C VAL A 87 -28.79 41.47 0.79
N LYS A 88 -29.75 42.25 1.26
CA LYS A 88 -31.07 42.42 0.64
C LYS A 88 -31.01 42.85 -0.82
N GLU A 89 -30.11 43.74 -1.16
CA GLU A 89 -29.96 44.22 -2.57
C GLU A 89 -29.46 43.14 -3.53
N TYR A 90 -28.88 42.01 -3.01
CA TYR A 90 -28.32 40.88 -3.77
C TYR A 90 -29.25 39.67 -3.83
N GLU A 91 -30.38 39.67 -3.12
CA GLU A 91 -31.30 38.51 -3.05
C GLU A 91 -31.72 37.94 -4.39
N ALA A 92 -31.90 38.81 -5.41
CA ALA A 92 -32.27 38.40 -6.75
C ALA A 92 -31.18 37.58 -7.47
N ASN A 93 -29.93 37.66 -7.01
CA ASN A 93 -28.80 36.94 -7.57
C ASN A 93 -28.52 35.61 -6.83
N ILE A 94 -29.08 35.41 -5.63
CA ILE A 94 -28.89 34.21 -4.85
C ILE A 94 -29.65 33.05 -5.49
N PRO A 95 -29.00 31.93 -5.88
CA PRO A 95 -29.70 30.75 -6.37
C PRO A 95 -30.75 30.27 -5.37
N ASN A 96 -31.99 30.08 -5.79
CA ASN A 96 -33.05 29.55 -4.91
C ASN A 96 -32.94 28.02 -4.80
N LYS A 97 -31.78 27.55 -4.33
CA LYS A 97 -31.42 26.14 -4.11
C LYS A 97 -30.89 26.00 -2.69
N LYS A 98 -31.19 24.90 -2.03
CA LYS A 98 -30.55 24.57 -0.72
C LYS A 98 -29.03 24.62 -0.86
N GLU A 99 -28.37 25.26 0.12
CA GLU A 99 -26.92 25.48 0.14
C GLU A 99 -26.38 26.36 -1.01
N GLY A 100 -27.29 27.03 -1.76
CA GLY A 100 -26.92 27.94 -2.83
C GLY A 100 -26.34 29.26 -2.29
N TYR A 101 -25.47 29.90 -3.05
CA TYR A 101 -24.89 31.19 -2.67
C TYR A 101 -24.56 32.05 -3.89
N TYR A 102 -24.52 33.35 -3.64
CA TYR A 102 -23.96 34.36 -4.51
C TYR A 102 -22.69 34.96 -3.88
N LEU A 103 -21.61 34.97 -4.64
CA LEU A 103 -20.36 35.60 -4.25
C LEU A 103 -19.95 36.63 -5.32
N LYS A 104 -19.65 37.87 -4.89
CA LYS A 104 -19.12 38.91 -5.75
C LYS A 104 -17.85 39.51 -5.14
N VAL A 105 -16.78 39.53 -5.90
CA VAL A 105 -15.51 40.17 -5.56
C VAL A 105 -15.25 41.32 -6.54
N GLU A 106 -15.17 42.55 -6.05
CA GLU A 106 -14.94 43.73 -6.84
C GLU A 106 -13.99 44.68 -6.13
N PRO A 107 -13.41 45.74 -6.78
CA PRO A 107 -12.52 46.64 -6.13
C PRO A 107 -13.13 47.25 -4.85
N GLY A 108 -12.51 47.00 -3.70
CA GLY A 108 -12.92 47.51 -2.41
C GLY A 108 -14.17 46.88 -1.80
N LYS A 109 -14.77 45.85 -2.42
CA LYS A 109 -15.99 45.21 -1.88
C LYS A 109 -16.02 43.71 -2.18
N VAL A 110 -16.47 42.94 -1.21
CA VAL A 110 -16.83 41.52 -1.35
C VAL A 110 -18.23 41.31 -0.79
N VAL A 111 -19.07 40.58 -1.51
CA VAL A 111 -20.40 40.19 -1.07
C VAL A 111 -20.50 38.69 -1.01
N ILE A 112 -20.92 38.14 0.12
CA ILE A 112 -21.14 36.70 0.34
C ILE A 112 -22.58 36.54 0.85
N ALA A 113 -23.46 36.01 -0.01
CA ALA A 113 -24.87 35.92 0.28
C ALA A 113 -25.42 34.51 0.04
N GLY A 114 -25.77 33.79 1.09
CA GLY A 114 -26.31 32.43 0.99
C GLY A 114 -27.82 32.38 0.88
N ASN A 115 -28.37 31.35 0.26
CA ASN A 115 -29.80 31.06 0.34
C ASN A 115 -30.20 30.57 1.75
N ASP A 116 -29.24 30.01 2.46
CA ASP A 116 -29.30 29.54 3.83
C ASP A 116 -27.89 29.60 4.46
N GLY A 117 -27.76 29.30 5.75
CA GLY A 117 -26.48 29.38 6.46
C GLY A 117 -25.38 28.48 5.90
N SER A 118 -25.73 27.33 5.32
CA SER A 118 -24.77 26.46 4.64
C SER A 118 -24.28 27.08 3.34
N GLY A 119 -25.18 27.73 2.57
CA GLY A 119 -24.81 28.48 1.39
C GLY A 119 -23.87 29.62 1.70
N THR A 120 -24.14 30.40 2.77
CA THR A 120 -23.23 31.46 3.25
C THR A 120 -21.85 30.88 3.58
N PHE A 121 -21.81 29.75 4.30
CA PHE A 121 -20.57 29.05 4.66
C PHE A 121 -19.77 28.63 3.42
N TYR A 122 -20.43 28.02 2.41
CA TYR A 122 -19.75 27.61 1.16
C TYR A 122 -19.34 28.80 0.29
N GLY A 123 -20.07 29.88 0.30
CA GLY A 123 -19.65 31.13 -0.28
C GLY A 123 -18.34 31.66 0.35
N VAL A 124 -18.22 31.56 1.67
CA VAL A 124 -16.97 31.85 2.38
C VAL A 124 -15.84 30.90 1.93
N GLN A 125 -16.07 29.59 1.83
CA GLN A 125 -15.02 28.65 1.37
C GLN A 125 -14.53 28.99 -0.05
N THR A 126 -15.42 29.37 -0.95
CA THR A 126 -15.03 29.84 -2.29
C THR A 126 -14.23 31.14 -2.23
N PHE A 127 -14.68 32.11 -1.42
CA PHE A 127 -13.93 33.35 -1.23
C PHE A 127 -12.53 33.10 -0.66
N LEU A 128 -12.38 32.18 0.30
CA LEU A 128 -11.07 31.82 0.87
C LEU A 128 -10.11 31.30 -0.20
N GLN A 129 -10.57 30.50 -1.17
CA GLN A 129 -9.74 30.04 -2.29
C GLN A 129 -9.31 31.20 -3.21
N ILE A 130 -10.20 32.16 -3.48
CA ILE A 130 -9.88 33.38 -4.23
C ILE A 130 -8.89 34.25 -3.46
N ALA A 131 -9.11 34.45 -2.16
CA ALA A 131 -8.30 35.29 -1.28
C ALA A 131 -6.90 34.73 -0.97
N ALA A 132 -6.68 33.43 -1.25
CA ALA A 132 -5.36 32.80 -1.12
C ALA A 132 -4.37 33.27 -2.19
N GLN A 133 -4.83 33.84 -3.30
CA GLN A 133 -4.00 34.34 -4.39
C GLN A 133 -3.30 35.63 -4.02
N GLU A 134 -2.07 35.87 -4.51
CA GLU A 134 -1.32 37.11 -4.29
C GLU A 134 -2.03 38.33 -4.90
N GLN A 135 -2.66 38.14 -6.05
CA GLN A 135 -3.52 39.14 -6.70
C GLN A 135 -4.94 38.59 -6.77
N ILE A 136 -5.85 39.25 -6.08
CA ILE A 136 -7.24 38.83 -6.01
C ILE A 136 -7.99 39.44 -7.20
N MET A 137 -8.55 38.55 -8.03
CA MET A 137 -9.29 38.93 -9.23
C MET A 137 -10.75 39.22 -8.90
N GLN A 138 -11.36 40.11 -9.68
CA GLN A 138 -12.80 40.23 -9.66
C GLN A 138 -13.44 38.92 -10.06
N ALA A 139 -14.48 38.52 -9.33
CA ALA A 139 -15.22 37.31 -9.60
C ALA A 139 -16.71 37.51 -9.28
N GLU A 140 -17.57 36.94 -10.09
CA GLU A 140 -18.99 36.81 -9.79
C GLU A 140 -19.36 35.31 -9.90
N VAL A 141 -19.87 34.75 -8.80
CA VAL A 141 -20.17 33.33 -8.67
C VAL A 141 -21.63 33.14 -8.27
N LYS A 142 -22.33 32.25 -8.96
CA LYS A 142 -23.62 31.69 -8.55
C LYS A 142 -23.47 30.18 -8.46
N ASP A 143 -23.69 29.63 -7.27
CA ASP A 143 -23.28 28.25 -7.05
C ASP A 143 -24.22 27.53 -6.09
N TYR A 144 -24.33 26.21 -6.27
CA TYR A 144 -25.12 25.30 -5.45
C TYR A 144 -24.73 23.85 -5.76
N PRO A 145 -24.90 22.89 -4.80
CA PRO A 145 -24.62 21.48 -5.06
C PRO A 145 -25.73 20.80 -5.87
N GLU A 146 -25.33 19.82 -6.69
CA GLU A 146 -26.30 18.93 -7.37
C GLU A 146 -26.73 17.78 -6.46
N VAL A 147 -25.81 17.24 -5.63
CA VAL A 147 -26.11 16.21 -4.64
C VAL A 147 -26.16 16.84 -3.25
N LEU A 148 -27.32 16.78 -2.58
CA LEU A 148 -27.51 17.46 -1.30
C LEU A 148 -26.74 16.80 -0.15
N ASP A 149 -26.80 15.47 0.01
CA ASP A 149 -26.02 14.74 1.01
C ASP A 149 -24.79 14.18 0.32
N ARG A 150 -23.62 14.69 0.63
CA ARG A 150 -22.34 14.33 0.01
C ARG A 150 -21.24 14.28 1.05
N GLY A 151 -20.47 13.20 1.07
CA GLY A 151 -19.47 13.07 2.14
C GLY A 151 -18.88 11.67 2.25
N VAL A 152 -18.73 11.21 3.47
CA VAL A 152 -17.99 10.01 3.80
C VAL A 152 -18.75 9.12 4.77
N VAL A 153 -18.64 7.81 4.59
CA VAL A 153 -19.00 6.79 5.57
C VAL A 153 -17.74 6.08 6.05
N GLU A 154 -17.38 6.23 7.33
CA GLU A 154 -16.28 5.48 7.94
C GLU A 154 -16.78 4.06 8.25
N GLY A 155 -16.73 3.20 7.21
CA GLY A 155 -17.29 1.84 7.24
C GLY A 155 -16.30 0.75 6.84
N PHE A 156 -15.04 1.09 6.60
CA PHE A 156 -13.98 0.17 6.19
C PHE A 156 -13.54 -0.78 7.32
N TYR A 157 -12.97 -1.92 6.92
CA TYR A 157 -12.21 -2.80 7.80
C TYR A 157 -10.74 -2.40 7.80
N GLY A 158 -10.09 -2.37 8.96
CA GLY A 158 -8.69 -1.96 9.10
C GLY A 158 -8.46 -1.23 10.43
N ASN A 159 -7.41 -0.42 10.50
CA ASN A 159 -7.17 0.45 11.65
C ASN A 159 -8.15 1.64 11.60
N PRO A 160 -8.91 1.89 12.67
CA PRO A 160 -9.83 3.01 12.73
C PRO A 160 -9.06 4.34 12.68
N TRP A 161 -9.68 5.36 12.15
CA TRP A 161 -9.11 6.71 12.20
C TRP A 161 -8.99 7.20 13.65
N SER A 162 -7.92 7.90 13.95
CA SER A 162 -7.77 8.57 15.25
C SER A 162 -8.74 9.77 15.38
N THR A 163 -8.96 10.22 16.60
CA THR A 163 -9.73 11.46 16.85
C THR A 163 -9.14 12.67 16.10
N ALA A 164 -7.82 12.74 16.03
CA ALA A 164 -7.12 13.82 15.33
C ALA A 164 -7.34 13.73 13.80
N ASP A 165 -7.29 12.52 13.23
CA ASP A 165 -7.58 12.29 11.82
C ASP A 165 -9.00 12.71 11.46
N ARG A 166 -10.01 12.29 12.24
CA ARG A 166 -11.40 12.67 12.02
C ARG A 166 -11.61 14.19 12.07
N LYS A 167 -10.97 14.90 13.00
CA LYS A 167 -11.03 16.37 13.08
C LYS A 167 -10.41 17.03 11.83
N ARG A 168 -9.24 16.56 11.36
CA ARG A 168 -8.64 17.04 10.11
C ARG A 168 -9.48 16.71 8.87
N GLN A 169 -10.22 15.60 8.89
CA GLN A 169 -11.18 15.27 7.84
C GLN A 169 -12.35 16.26 7.83
N PHE A 170 -12.90 16.64 8.97
CA PHE A 170 -13.99 17.64 9.04
C PHE A 170 -13.55 19.00 8.50
N GLU A 171 -12.33 19.43 8.79
CA GLU A 171 -11.75 20.65 8.20
C GLU A 171 -11.60 20.54 6.66
N PHE A 172 -11.16 19.37 6.18
CA PHE A 172 -11.07 19.08 4.76
C PHE A 172 -12.46 19.06 4.10
N TYR A 173 -13.46 18.45 4.74
CA TYR A 173 -14.84 18.42 4.23
C TYR A 173 -15.42 19.84 4.13
N ALA A 174 -15.23 20.64 5.13
CA ALA A 174 -15.63 22.05 5.13
C ALA A 174 -15.07 22.81 3.92
N ALA A 175 -13.74 22.71 3.72
CA ALA A 175 -13.03 23.41 2.64
C ALA A 175 -13.48 22.95 1.24
N ASN A 176 -13.88 21.67 1.10
CA ASN A 176 -14.29 21.05 -0.15
C ASN A 176 -15.81 20.85 -0.26
N LYS A 177 -16.58 21.53 0.57
CA LYS A 177 -18.06 21.61 0.54
C LYS A 177 -18.75 20.25 0.68
N MET A 178 -18.12 19.25 1.33
CA MET A 178 -18.76 18.01 1.78
C MET A 178 -19.48 18.25 3.11
N ASN A 179 -20.66 17.65 3.29
CA ASN A 179 -21.52 17.99 4.42
C ASN A 179 -21.99 16.80 5.26
N VAL A 180 -21.56 15.58 4.94
CA VAL A 180 -21.99 14.37 5.67
C VAL A 180 -20.75 13.56 6.10
N TYR A 181 -20.75 13.14 7.37
CA TYR A 181 -19.87 12.11 7.87
C TYR A 181 -20.68 11.06 8.63
N ILE A 182 -20.70 9.83 8.12
CA ILE A 182 -21.39 8.71 8.77
C ILE A 182 -20.39 7.94 9.62
N TYR A 183 -20.58 7.97 10.94
CA TYR A 183 -19.77 7.26 11.91
C TYR A 183 -20.23 5.81 12.06
N GLY A 184 -19.48 4.88 11.50
CA GLY A 184 -19.75 3.44 11.56
C GLY A 184 -18.48 2.58 11.60
N PRO A 185 -17.42 2.97 12.38
CA PRO A 185 -16.14 2.24 12.40
C PRO A 185 -16.34 0.82 12.95
N LYS A 186 -15.76 -0.15 12.24
CA LYS A 186 -15.96 -1.59 12.51
C LYS A 186 -15.39 -2.07 13.86
N ASP A 187 -14.48 -1.29 14.46
CA ASP A 187 -13.87 -1.56 15.78
C ASP A 187 -14.68 -1.01 16.96
N ASP A 188 -15.64 -0.11 16.72
CA ASP A 188 -16.49 0.42 17.80
C ASP A 188 -17.51 -0.62 18.27
N PRO A 189 -17.35 -1.22 19.48
CA PRO A 189 -18.27 -2.22 19.96
C PRO A 189 -19.66 -1.68 20.29
N TYR A 190 -19.78 -0.39 20.66
CA TYR A 190 -21.02 0.22 21.13
C TYR A 190 -21.98 0.61 20.03
N HIS A 191 -21.50 0.68 18.81
CA HIS A 191 -22.36 0.81 17.65
C HIS A 191 -22.76 -0.58 17.10
N ARG A 192 -22.01 -1.66 17.43
CA ARG A 192 -22.18 -3.01 16.83
C ARG A 192 -22.40 -4.09 17.90
N ALA A 193 -21.36 -4.74 18.41
CA ALA A 193 -21.47 -5.91 19.29
C ALA A 193 -22.13 -5.63 20.64
N LYS A 194 -21.95 -4.42 21.20
CA LYS A 194 -22.52 -3.96 22.47
C LYS A 194 -23.56 -2.85 22.27
N TRP A 195 -24.27 -2.88 21.17
CA TRP A 195 -25.14 -1.80 20.75
C TRP A 195 -26.26 -1.46 21.77
N ARG A 196 -26.63 -2.40 22.62
CA ARG A 196 -27.62 -2.19 23.69
C ARG A 196 -27.06 -1.41 24.90
N GLN A 197 -25.74 -1.27 24.99
CA GLN A 197 -25.06 -0.63 26.12
C GLN A 197 -24.77 0.86 25.80
N PRO A 198 -24.80 1.75 26.81
CA PRO A 198 -24.32 3.12 26.65
C PRO A 198 -22.79 3.10 26.42
N TYR A 199 -22.27 4.18 25.85
CA TYR A 199 -20.83 4.40 25.82
C TYR A 199 -20.30 4.66 27.25
N PRO A 200 -19.11 4.15 27.60
CA PRO A 200 -18.39 4.58 28.79
C PRO A 200 -18.12 6.09 28.75
N GLU A 201 -17.98 6.71 29.92
CA GLU A 201 -17.85 8.16 30.04
C GLU A 201 -16.70 8.76 29.21
N ALA A 202 -15.53 8.09 29.21
CA ALA A 202 -14.36 8.55 28.48
C ALA A 202 -14.60 8.54 26.94
N GLU A 203 -15.22 7.48 26.41
CA GLU A 203 -15.52 7.34 24.99
C GLU A 203 -16.65 8.27 24.55
N ALA A 204 -17.67 8.43 25.42
CA ALA A 204 -18.76 9.40 25.23
C ALA A 204 -18.23 10.84 25.12
N LYS A 205 -17.22 11.20 25.93
CA LYS A 205 -16.56 12.50 25.87
C LYS A 205 -15.87 12.71 24.51
N VAL A 206 -15.13 11.72 24.04
CA VAL A 206 -14.45 11.77 22.72
C VAL A 206 -15.45 11.93 21.58
N LEU A 207 -16.55 11.16 21.62
CA LEU A 207 -17.62 11.30 20.61
C LEU A 207 -18.25 12.70 20.64
N LYS A 208 -18.48 13.27 21.81
CA LYS A 208 -19.00 14.63 21.95
C LYS A 208 -18.08 15.66 21.30
N GLU A 209 -16.78 15.57 21.55
CA GLU A 209 -15.79 16.44 20.91
C GLU A 209 -15.78 16.29 19.37
N LEU A 210 -16.00 15.08 18.83
CA LEU A 210 -16.11 14.86 17.38
C LEU A 210 -17.40 15.45 16.82
N ILE A 211 -18.55 15.30 17.51
CA ILE A 211 -19.84 15.87 17.11
C ILE A 211 -19.75 17.40 17.05
N GLU A 212 -19.14 18.02 18.06
CA GLU A 212 -18.92 19.46 18.11
C GLU A 212 -18.00 19.93 16.99
N SER A 213 -16.89 19.21 16.75
CA SER A 213 -15.96 19.52 15.66
C SER A 213 -16.59 19.38 14.28
N ALA A 214 -17.43 18.37 14.05
CA ALA A 214 -18.18 18.23 12.80
C ALA A 214 -19.15 19.40 12.59
N HIS A 215 -19.90 19.76 13.63
CA HIS A 215 -20.83 20.89 13.61
C HIS A 215 -20.13 22.24 13.31
N ASP A 216 -18.96 22.47 13.91
CA ASP A 216 -18.16 23.68 13.65
C ASP A 216 -17.69 23.79 12.18
N ASN A 217 -17.58 22.66 11.49
CA ASN A 217 -17.20 22.55 10.09
C ASN A 217 -18.40 22.36 9.14
N LYS A 218 -19.63 22.62 9.57
CA LYS A 218 -20.87 22.39 8.77
C LYS A 218 -21.02 20.95 8.26
N VAL A 219 -20.43 19.97 8.97
CA VAL A 219 -20.56 18.56 8.65
C VAL A 219 -21.60 17.93 9.56
N GLN A 220 -22.63 17.32 8.96
CA GLN A 220 -23.62 16.54 9.67
C GLN A 220 -22.99 15.23 10.15
N PHE A 221 -22.83 15.12 11.48
CA PHE A 221 -22.39 13.88 12.11
C PHE A 221 -23.55 12.90 12.17
N VAL A 222 -23.54 11.88 11.31
CA VAL A 222 -24.53 10.80 11.28
C VAL A 222 -24.02 9.62 12.08
N TRP A 223 -24.68 9.27 13.18
CA TRP A 223 -24.30 8.12 13.97
C TRP A 223 -25.01 6.86 13.48
N ALA A 224 -24.24 5.80 13.15
CA ALA A 224 -24.79 4.54 12.67
C ALA A 224 -24.97 3.55 13.82
N LEU A 225 -26.09 2.81 13.82
CA LEU A 225 -26.35 1.66 14.68
C LEU A 225 -26.37 0.39 13.83
N HIS A 226 -25.60 -0.64 14.23
CA HIS A 226 -25.52 -1.93 13.53
C HIS A 226 -26.01 -3.10 14.41
N PRO A 227 -27.33 -3.27 14.59
CA PRO A 227 -27.89 -4.28 15.50
C PRO A 227 -28.04 -5.67 14.84
N GLY A 228 -27.81 -5.78 13.52
CA GLY A 228 -28.27 -6.90 12.70
C GLY A 228 -27.74 -8.28 13.05
N ASN A 229 -26.58 -8.36 13.70
CA ASN A 229 -25.95 -9.63 14.06
C ASN A 229 -26.71 -10.42 15.13
N ASP A 230 -27.43 -9.72 16.06
CA ASP A 230 -28.00 -10.37 17.24
C ASP A 230 -29.37 -9.83 17.68
N ILE A 231 -30.00 -8.97 16.89
CA ILE A 231 -31.33 -8.42 17.14
C ILE A 231 -32.37 -9.53 17.26
N LYS A 232 -33.21 -9.48 18.29
CA LYS A 232 -34.21 -10.53 18.61
C LYS A 232 -35.62 -10.26 18.07
N TRP A 233 -35.83 -9.18 17.38
CA TRP A 233 -37.10 -8.81 16.76
C TRP A 233 -38.29 -8.78 17.73
N ASN A 234 -38.04 -8.52 19.01
CA ASN A 234 -39.05 -8.38 20.05
C ASN A 234 -39.14 -6.90 20.50
N ASP A 235 -40.14 -6.59 21.32
CA ASP A 235 -40.37 -5.24 21.79
C ASP A 235 -39.23 -4.71 22.66
N THR A 236 -38.56 -5.57 23.40
CA THR A 236 -37.38 -5.20 24.22
C THR A 236 -36.26 -4.66 23.35
N ASP A 237 -35.92 -5.37 22.26
CA ASP A 237 -34.84 -4.91 21.37
C ASP A 237 -35.25 -3.70 20.54
N ARG A 238 -36.53 -3.62 20.09
CA ARG A 238 -37.05 -2.41 19.47
C ARG A 238 -36.90 -1.18 20.40
N GLN A 239 -37.24 -1.36 21.70
CA GLN A 239 -37.07 -0.30 22.68
C GLN A 239 -35.58 -0.01 22.97
N ASN A 240 -34.70 -1.00 22.98
CA ASN A 240 -33.24 -0.79 23.10
C ASN A 240 -32.69 0.07 21.95
N VAL A 241 -33.17 -0.14 20.72
CA VAL A 241 -32.82 0.73 19.57
C VAL A 241 -33.20 2.18 19.88
N ILE A 242 -34.46 2.44 20.27
CA ILE A 242 -34.91 3.81 20.60
C ILE A 242 -34.06 4.40 21.74
N THR A 243 -33.84 3.64 22.81
CA THR A 243 -33.04 4.09 23.96
C THR A 243 -31.63 4.49 23.53
N LYS A 244 -31.02 3.70 22.64
CA LYS A 244 -29.67 4.02 22.13
C LYS A 244 -29.68 5.29 21.28
N LEU A 245 -30.65 5.47 20.42
CA LEU A 245 -30.79 6.67 19.60
C LEU A 245 -31.00 7.93 20.48
N GLU A 246 -31.83 7.81 21.54
CA GLU A 246 -32.04 8.89 22.51
C GLU A 246 -30.75 9.29 23.26
N LEU A 247 -29.93 8.31 23.66
CA LEU A 247 -28.64 8.57 24.28
C LEU A 247 -27.71 9.34 23.33
N MET A 248 -27.67 8.96 22.05
CA MET A 248 -26.86 9.64 21.06
C MET A 248 -27.41 11.04 20.73
N TYR A 249 -28.73 11.20 20.66
CA TYR A 249 -29.35 12.49 20.51
C TYR A 249 -29.03 13.45 21.67
N ALA A 250 -29.06 12.94 22.88
CA ALA A 250 -28.67 13.70 24.09
C ALA A 250 -27.19 14.10 24.09
N MET A 251 -26.34 13.35 23.37
CA MET A 251 -24.92 13.70 23.16
C MET A 251 -24.71 14.77 22.07
N GLY A 252 -25.74 15.15 21.31
CA GLY A 252 -25.66 16.16 20.26
C GLY A 252 -25.80 15.65 18.86
N VAL A 253 -25.92 14.33 18.64
CA VAL A 253 -26.19 13.75 17.30
C VAL A 253 -27.56 14.20 16.80
N ARG A 254 -27.63 14.58 15.52
CA ARG A 254 -28.87 15.05 14.88
C ARG A 254 -29.22 14.30 13.61
N ALA A 255 -28.41 13.29 13.21
CA ALA A 255 -28.72 12.41 12.10
C ALA A 255 -28.29 10.97 12.42
N PHE A 256 -29.03 10.01 11.91
CA PHE A 256 -28.90 8.62 12.32
C PHE A 256 -28.95 7.67 11.14
N SER A 257 -28.27 6.53 11.27
CA SER A 257 -28.29 5.44 10.32
C SER A 257 -28.50 4.10 11.01
N LEU A 258 -29.13 3.15 10.30
CA LEU A 258 -29.24 1.75 10.70
C LEU A 258 -28.52 0.88 9.67
N PHE A 259 -27.57 0.08 10.13
CA PHE A 259 -26.76 -0.78 9.28
C PHE A 259 -27.14 -2.25 9.47
N PHE A 260 -27.37 -2.94 8.35
CA PHE A 260 -27.63 -4.37 8.25
C PHE A 260 -26.75 -5.05 7.18
N ASP A 261 -25.61 -4.41 6.85
CA ASP A 261 -24.59 -4.93 5.97
C ASP A 261 -23.81 -6.07 6.64
N ASP A 262 -23.29 -7.00 5.85
CA ASP A 262 -22.36 -8.08 6.25
C ASP A 262 -22.87 -8.98 7.39
N ILE A 263 -24.14 -9.26 7.42
CA ILE A 263 -24.78 -10.12 8.42
C ILE A 263 -25.41 -11.36 7.81
N GLY A 264 -25.74 -12.31 8.66
CA GLY A 264 -26.49 -13.52 8.32
C GLY A 264 -27.63 -13.82 9.28
N GLY A 265 -28.39 -14.88 9.01
CA GLY A 265 -29.44 -15.38 9.91
C GLY A 265 -30.70 -14.51 9.92
N GLU A 266 -31.37 -14.45 11.08
CA GLU A 266 -32.66 -13.78 11.25
C GLU A 266 -32.61 -12.25 11.02
N GLY A 267 -31.41 -11.64 11.15
CA GLY A 267 -31.19 -10.23 10.88
C GLY A 267 -31.49 -9.82 9.43
N THR A 268 -31.45 -10.74 8.49
CA THR A 268 -31.57 -10.49 7.05
C THR A 268 -33.03 -10.40 6.52
N ASP A 269 -34.04 -10.54 7.38
CA ASP A 269 -35.45 -10.49 6.96
C ASP A 269 -35.90 -9.08 6.58
N ALA A 270 -36.22 -8.87 5.31
CA ALA A 270 -36.65 -7.59 4.76
C ALA A 270 -37.90 -6.99 5.42
N ASN A 271 -38.91 -7.84 5.80
CA ASN A 271 -40.11 -7.38 6.47
C ASN A 271 -39.79 -6.82 7.85
N LYS A 272 -39.00 -7.57 8.64
CA LYS A 272 -38.59 -7.17 9.98
C LYS A 272 -37.70 -5.91 9.95
N GLN A 273 -36.84 -5.78 8.94
CA GLN A 273 -36.05 -4.57 8.73
C GLN A 273 -36.93 -3.38 8.38
N ALA A 274 -37.92 -3.53 7.49
CA ALA A 274 -38.88 -2.48 7.15
C ALA A 274 -39.74 -2.08 8.37
N GLU A 275 -40.20 -3.04 9.17
CA GLU A 275 -40.92 -2.78 10.42
C GLU A 275 -40.05 -1.99 11.42
N LEU A 276 -38.77 -2.29 11.54
CA LEU A 276 -37.85 -1.56 12.40
C LEU A 276 -37.64 -0.10 11.94
N ILE A 277 -37.46 0.09 10.62
CA ILE A 277 -37.38 1.45 10.04
C ILE A 277 -38.63 2.25 10.39
N ASN A 278 -39.80 1.66 10.22
CA ASN A 278 -41.07 2.31 10.53
C ASN A 278 -41.20 2.61 12.04
N TYR A 279 -40.80 1.65 12.88
CA TYR A 279 -40.80 1.82 14.33
C TYR A 279 -39.91 2.98 14.78
N VAL A 280 -38.69 3.05 14.24
CA VAL A 280 -37.74 4.15 14.51
C VAL A 280 -38.32 5.49 14.00
N ASN A 281 -38.91 5.50 12.82
CA ASN A 281 -39.51 6.71 12.30
C ASN A 281 -40.60 7.27 13.21
N GLU A 282 -41.54 6.42 13.68
CA GLU A 282 -42.67 6.83 14.52
C GLU A 282 -42.26 7.15 15.97
N ASN A 283 -41.32 6.42 16.52
CA ASN A 283 -40.99 6.50 17.95
C ASN A 283 -39.76 7.37 18.23
N PHE A 284 -39.01 7.77 17.21
CA PHE A 284 -37.82 8.60 17.38
C PHE A 284 -37.80 9.78 16.38
N ILE A 285 -37.73 9.52 15.04
CA ILE A 285 -37.53 10.59 14.05
C ILE A 285 -38.60 11.66 14.15
N LYS A 286 -39.88 11.28 14.12
CA LYS A 286 -41.01 12.23 14.19
C LYS A 286 -41.17 12.95 15.52
N ARG A 287 -40.50 12.47 16.57
CA ARG A 287 -40.54 13.06 17.91
C ARG A 287 -39.46 14.11 18.15
N HIS A 288 -38.48 14.20 17.24
CA HIS A 288 -37.36 15.12 17.36
C HIS A 288 -37.32 16.07 16.17
N GLU A 289 -37.63 17.34 16.39
CA GLU A 289 -37.56 18.36 15.36
C GLU A 289 -36.12 18.50 14.84
N GLY A 290 -35.99 18.65 13.50
CA GLY A 290 -34.69 18.81 12.84
C GLY A 290 -33.90 17.52 12.61
N VAL A 291 -34.40 16.35 13.07
CA VAL A 291 -33.79 15.05 12.73
C VAL A 291 -34.27 14.61 11.35
N PRO A 292 -33.37 14.43 10.38
CA PRO A 292 -33.73 13.99 9.02
C PRO A 292 -34.16 12.51 9.01
N PRO A 293 -34.83 12.07 7.94
CA PRO A 293 -35.16 10.66 7.77
C PRO A 293 -33.94 9.75 7.91
N ILE A 294 -34.19 8.56 8.46
CA ILE A 294 -33.13 7.56 8.70
C ILE A 294 -32.41 7.15 7.42
N ILE A 295 -31.08 7.00 7.48
CA ILE A 295 -30.29 6.32 6.45
C ILE A 295 -30.25 4.84 6.80
N PHE A 296 -30.43 3.97 5.82
CA PHE A 296 -30.50 2.53 6.04
C PHE A 296 -29.59 1.77 5.06
N CYS A 297 -28.62 1.02 5.59
CA CYS A 297 -27.84 0.09 4.80
C CYS A 297 -28.47 -1.30 4.84
N PRO A 298 -29.02 -1.80 3.70
CA PRO A 298 -29.67 -3.10 3.65
C PRO A 298 -28.66 -4.24 3.63
N THR A 299 -29.09 -5.47 3.94
CA THR A 299 -28.23 -6.65 3.82
C THR A 299 -27.86 -6.95 2.38
N GLN A 300 -28.78 -6.75 1.45
CA GLN A 300 -28.55 -6.89 0.00
C GLN A 300 -28.30 -5.51 -0.61
N TYR A 301 -27.10 -5.00 -0.41
CA TYR A 301 -26.74 -3.63 -0.78
C TYR A 301 -26.08 -3.48 -2.15
N ASN A 302 -25.99 -4.55 -2.95
CA ASN A 302 -25.52 -4.51 -4.33
C ASN A 302 -26.32 -5.51 -5.20
N ARG A 303 -26.31 -5.30 -6.54
CA ARG A 303 -27.09 -6.10 -7.49
C ARG A 303 -26.64 -7.57 -7.53
N GLY A 304 -25.34 -7.85 -7.38
CA GLY A 304 -24.80 -9.21 -7.38
C GLY A 304 -25.30 -10.05 -6.21
N TRP A 305 -25.70 -9.43 -5.11
CA TRP A 305 -26.28 -10.10 -3.94
C TRP A 305 -27.80 -9.99 -3.86
N ALA A 306 -28.41 -9.15 -4.70
CA ALA A 306 -29.86 -8.99 -4.72
C ALA A 306 -30.55 -10.29 -5.13
N SER A 307 -31.49 -10.75 -4.33
CA SER A 307 -32.24 -11.97 -4.57
C SER A 307 -33.67 -11.92 -4.03
N GLY A 308 -34.57 -12.65 -4.67
CA GLY A 308 -35.96 -12.67 -4.28
C GLY A 308 -36.63 -11.29 -4.36
N ASP A 309 -37.54 -11.02 -3.44
CA ASP A 309 -38.28 -9.76 -3.35
C ASP A 309 -37.74 -8.80 -2.27
N TYR A 310 -36.52 -9.03 -1.76
CA TYR A 310 -35.97 -8.32 -0.62
C TYR A 310 -35.99 -6.79 -0.79
N LEU A 311 -35.45 -6.28 -1.89
CA LEU A 311 -35.37 -4.82 -2.14
C LEU A 311 -36.75 -4.20 -2.35
N ASN A 312 -37.65 -4.87 -3.06
CA ASN A 312 -39.01 -4.39 -3.28
C ASN A 312 -39.81 -4.38 -1.95
N ILE A 313 -39.62 -5.37 -1.08
CA ILE A 313 -40.23 -5.35 0.26
C ILE A 313 -39.74 -4.11 1.05
N LEU A 314 -38.43 -3.85 1.09
CA LEU A 314 -37.93 -2.63 1.71
C LEU A 314 -38.51 -1.37 1.08
N GLY A 315 -38.53 -1.30 -0.26
CA GLY A 315 -39.03 -0.15 -1.00
C GLY A 315 -40.49 0.15 -0.76
N THR A 316 -41.35 -0.87 -0.64
CA THR A 316 -42.81 -0.74 -0.52
C THR A 316 -43.29 -0.67 0.92
N LYS A 317 -42.60 -1.33 1.88
CA LYS A 317 -43.08 -1.46 3.26
C LYS A 317 -42.42 -0.49 4.24
N SER A 318 -41.20 0.00 3.94
CA SER A 318 -40.57 1.00 4.80
C SER A 318 -41.09 2.42 4.55
N GLU A 319 -40.92 3.26 5.58
CA GLU A 319 -41.22 4.69 5.53
C GLU A 319 -40.62 5.31 4.26
N LYS A 320 -41.41 6.06 3.51
CA LYS A 320 -41.01 6.63 2.20
C LYS A 320 -39.85 7.61 2.25
N GLY A 321 -39.70 8.32 3.39
CA GLY A 321 -38.60 9.23 3.61
C GLY A 321 -37.27 8.51 3.92
N ALA A 322 -37.28 7.24 4.32
CA ALA A 322 -36.06 6.48 4.62
C ALA A 322 -35.16 6.39 3.39
N ARG A 323 -33.86 6.67 3.58
CA ARG A 323 -32.85 6.70 2.53
C ARG A 323 -32.10 5.36 2.51
N ILE A 324 -32.22 4.61 1.43
CA ILE A 324 -31.68 3.24 1.32
C ILE A 324 -30.36 3.26 0.59
N MET A 325 -29.31 2.73 1.23
CA MET A 325 -27.96 2.71 0.69
C MET A 325 -27.77 1.62 -0.37
N TRP A 326 -26.85 1.90 -1.32
CA TRP A 326 -26.54 1.05 -2.45
C TRP A 326 -25.10 1.24 -2.91
N THR A 327 -24.41 0.14 -3.26
CA THR A 327 -23.00 0.19 -3.69
C THR A 327 -22.78 0.01 -5.20
N GLY A 328 -23.83 -0.28 -5.96
CA GLY A 328 -23.74 -0.56 -7.41
C GLY A 328 -24.06 -2.00 -7.77
N ASN A 329 -23.66 -2.46 -8.94
CA ASN A 329 -23.86 -3.84 -9.39
C ASN A 329 -23.01 -4.84 -8.58
N SER A 330 -21.92 -4.35 -7.98
CA SER A 330 -21.00 -5.09 -7.12
C SER A 330 -20.72 -4.33 -5.83
N VAL A 331 -19.98 -4.93 -4.90
CA VAL A 331 -19.54 -4.27 -3.67
C VAL A 331 -18.64 -3.07 -3.99
N VAL A 332 -17.73 -3.24 -4.96
CA VAL A 332 -16.89 -2.17 -5.50
C VAL A 332 -17.27 -1.96 -6.97
N ASP A 333 -17.81 -0.80 -7.29
CA ASP A 333 -18.36 -0.54 -8.63
C ASP A 333 -18.23 0.93 -9.04
N MET A 334 -18.51 1.20 -10.30
CA MET A 334 -18.75 2.51 -10.88
C MET A 334 -20.25 2.73 -11.01
N ILE A 335 -20.75 3.85 -10.52
CA ILE A 335 -22.18 4.15 -10.48
C ILE A 335 -22.62 4.67 -11.85
N ASN A 336 -23.51 3.95 -12.51
CA ASN A 336 -24.01 4.29 -13.81
C ASN A 336 -25.55 4.41 -13.82
N LYS A 337 -26.08 5.05 -14.86
CA LYS A 337 -27.52 5.33 -14.99
C LYS A 337 -28.38 4.07 -15.04
N GLU A 338 -27.92 3.03 -15.73
CA GLU A 338 -28.68 1.77 -15.84
C GLU A 338 -28.87 1.12 -14.47
N ASP A 339 -27.82 1.09 -13.67
CA ASP A 339 -27.90 0.57 -12.31
C ASP A 339 -28.81 1.44 -11.42
N MET A 340 -28.70 2.76 -11.55
CA MET A 340 -29.58 3.69 -10.81
C MET A 340 -31.05 3.53 -11.20
N ASP A 341 -31.36 3.42 -12.47
CA ASP A 341 -32.73 3.14 -12.96
C ASP A 341 -33.25 1.80 -12.38
N TRP A 342 -32.38 0.78 -12.33
CA TRP A 342 -32.74 -0.53 -11.79
C TRP A 342 -33.04 -0.46 -10.30
N ILE A 343 -32.10 0.07 -9.49
CA ILE A 343 -32.25 0.06 -8.02
C ILE A 343 -33.41 0.97 -7.59
N ASN A 344 -33.53 2.17 -8.17
CA ASN A 344 -34.60 3.10 -7.82
C ASN A 344 -35.98 2.49 -8.11
N ASN A 345 -36.08 1.67 -9.18
CA ASN A 345 -37.31 0.91 -9.46
C ASN A 345 -37.55 -0.20 -8.43
N GLN A 346 -36.51 -0.86 -7.90
CA GLN A 346 -36.65 -1.87 -6.83
C GLN A 346 -37.12 -1.23 -5.51
N ILE A 347 -36.42 -0.22 -5.05
CA ILE A 347 -36.67 0.40 -3.73
C ILE A 347 -37.72 1.52 -3.75
N LYS A 348 -38.29 1.85 -4.91
CA LYS A 348 -39.39 2.85 -5.13
C LYS A 348 -39.04 4.27 -4.68
N ARG A 349 -37.73 4.61 -4.70
CA ARG A 349 -37.19 5.92 -4.34
C ARG A 349 -35.76 6.06 -4.85
N ASN A 350 -35.20 7.25 -4.77
CA ASN A 350 -33.81 7.47 -5.11
C ASN A 350 -32.88 6.77 -4.09
N ALA A 351 -31.87 6.05 -4.58
CA ALA A 351 -30.89 5.36 -3.75
C ALA A 351 -29.91 6.36 -3.11
N TYR A 352 -29.37 5.98 -1.96
CA TYR A 352 -28.28 6.66 -1.27
C TYR A 352 -27.00 5.89 -1.57
N ILE A 353 -26.06 6.47 -2.30
CA ILE A 353 -24.87 5.75 -2.71
C ILE A 353 -23.87 5.64 -1.58
N TRP A 354 -23.36 4.42 -1.38
CA TRP A 354 -22.18 4.09 -0.62
C TRP A 354 -21.12 3.63 -1.63
N LEU A 355 -20.26 4.53 -2.05
CA LEU A 355 -19.17 4.21 -2.98
C LEU A 355 -18.00 3.58 -2.24
N ASN A 356 -17.66 2.31 -2.50
CA ASN A 356 -16.49 1.66 -1.93
C ASN A 356 -15.19 2.05 -2.66
N TYR A 357 -14.86 3.34 -2.57
CA TYR A 357 -13.63 3.97 -3.07
C TYR A 357 -13.36 5.26 -2.29
N PRO A 358 -12.13 5.50 -1.79
CA PRO A 358 -10.89 4.72 -1.99
C PRO A 358 -10.62 3.67 -0.90
N THR A 359 -11.62 2.99 -0.37
CA THR A 359 -11.36 1.92 0.61
C THR A 359 -10.39 0.88 0.08
N THR A 360 -9.52 0.36 0.95
CA THR A 360 -8.49 -0.62 0.62
C THR A 360 -8.60 -1.92 1.41
N ASP A 361 -9.68 -2.14 2.14
CA ASP A 361 -9.86 -3.32 2.99
C ASP A 361 -9.91 -4.64 2.22
N TYR A 362 -10.22 -4.62 0.94
CA TYR A 362 -10.17 -5.73 -0.01
C TYR A 362 -8.87 -5.83 -0.83
N CYS A 363 -8.00 -4.80 -0.76
CA CYS A 363 -6.70 -4.71 -1.43
C CYS A 363 -5.67 -4.01 -0.51
N ILE A 364 -5.48 -4.60 0.67
CA ILE A 364 -4.75 -4.00 1.82
C ILE A 364 -3.27 -3.69 1.55
N ASP A 365 -2.69 -4.21 0.47
CA ASP A 365 -1.34 -3.93 0.01
C ASP A 365 -1.26 -2.69 -0.89
N ARG A 366 -2.40 -2.13 -1.31
CA ARG A 366 -2.52 -1.02 -2.24
C ARG A 366 -2.76 0.31 -1.54
N MET A 367 -2.31 1.38 -2.19
CA MET A 367 -2.66 2.76 -1.86
C MET A 367 -3.40 3.35 -3.06
N LEU A 368 -4.66 3.75 -2.88
CA LEU A 368 -5.50 4.20 -3.99
C LEU A 368 -5.44 5.74 -4.08
N MET A 369 -4.55 6.24 -4.92
CA MET A 369 -4.27 7.68 -5.10
C MET A 369 -4.95 8.28 -6.34
N GLY A 370 -5.83 7.54 -6.99
CA GLY A 370 -6.56 8.00 -8.18
C GLY A 370 -7.78 8.87 -7.86
N PRO A 371 -8.30 9.58 -8.87
CA PRO A 371 -9.58 10.29 -8.75
C PRO A 371 -10.75 9.31 -8.72
N THR A 372 -11.94 9.77 -8.37
CA THR A 372 -13.16 9.02 -8.70
C THR A 372 -13.35 9.04 -10.21
N TYR A 373 -13.62 7.88 -10.79
CA TYR A 373 -13.70 7.74 -12.26
C TYR A 373 -14.81 6.77 -12.68
N GLY A 374 -15.24 6.90 -13.93
CA GLY A 374 -16.17 5.96 -14.54
C GLY A 374 -17.60 6.03 -14.00
N ASN A 375 -17.91 6.96 -13.09
CA ASN A 375 -19.28 7.24 -12.67
C ASN A 375 -19.98 8.13 -13.71
N ASP A 376 -21.27 7.88 -13.98
CA ASP A 376 -22.04 8.69 -14.91
C ASP A 376 -22.28 10.11 -14.35
N LYS A 377 -22.30 11.12 -15.24
CA LYS A 377 -22.43 12.53 -14.86
C LYS A 377 -23.89 13.00 -14.74
N ASN A 378 -24.83 12.32 -15.33
CA ASN A 378 -26.25 12.71 -15.44
C ASN A 378 -27.17 11.89 -14.55
N ILE A 379 -26.78 11.65 -13.30
CA ILE A 379 -27.52 10.84 -12.33
C ILE A 379 -27.88 11.60 -11.05
N ALA A 380 -27.57 12.87 -10.94
CA ALA A 380 -27.79 13.64 -9.70
C ALA A 380 -29.27 13.62 -9.25
N ASP A 381 -30.20 13.71 -10.18
CA ASP A 381 -31.64 13.65 -9.92
C ASP A 381 -32.15 12.27 -9.49
N GLN A 382 -31.33 11.24 -9.64
CA GLN A 382 -31.63 9.85 -9.24
C GLN A 382 -31.06 9.48 -7.87
N LEU A 383 -30.34 10.41 -7.22
CA LEU A 383 -29.67 10.18 -5.95
C LEU A 383 -30.42 10.83 -4.78
N SER A 384 -30.46 10.16 -3.64
CA SER A 384 -30.82 10.78 -2.36
C SER A 384 -29.62 11.17 -1.49
N GLY A 385 -28.41 10.81 -1.92
CA GLY A 385 -27.12 11.14 -1.31
C GLY A 385 -26.01 10.31 -1.91
N PHE A 386 -24.78 10.73 -1.67
CA PHE A 386 -23.57 10.07 -2.17
C PHE A 386 -22.45 10.17 -1.15
N VAL A 387 -22.05 9.07 -0.55
CA VAL A 387 -20.93 8.99 0.39
C VAL A 387 -19.89 7.99 -0.07
N ALA A 388 -18.64 8.33 0.14
CA ALA A 388 -17.50 7.47 -0.12
C ALA A 388 -17.12 6.68 1.13
N ASN A 389 -16.76 5.41 0.97
CA ASN A 389 -16.05 4.64 1.99
C ASN A 389 -14.54 4.83 1.78
N PRO A 390 -13.83 5.50 2.69
CA PRO A 390 -12.40 5.79 2.55
C PRO A 390 -11.53 4.60 2.94
N SER A 391 -10.21 4.75 2.83
CA SER A 391 -9.26 3.79 3.37
C SER A 391 -8.96 4.08 4.85
N GLU A 392 -8.27 3.13 5.51
CA GLU A 392 -7.72 3.34 6.85
C GLU A 392 -6.68 4.48 6.93
N TYR A 393 -6.16 4.93 5.77
CA TYR A 393 -5.21 6.03 5.62
C TYR A 393 -5.99 7.32 5.38
N ALA A 394 -6.21 8.06 6.45
CA ALA A 394 -7.10 9.23 6.44
C ALA A 394 -6.60 10.34 5.51
N GLU A 395 -5.33 10.67 5.58
CA GLU A 395 -4.75 11.74 4.78
C GLU A 395 -4.62 11.34 3.30
N ALA A 396 -4.19 10.11 3.03
CA ALA A 396 -4.09 9.59 1.66
C ALA A 396 -5.47 9.52 0.97
N SER A 397 -6.54 9.24 1.72
CA SER A 397 -7.90 9.22 1.18
C SER A 397 -8.35 10.56 0.62
N LYS A 398 -7.77 11.67 1.10
CA LYS A 398 -8.17 13.04 0.69
C LYS A 398 -8.01 13.30 -0.81
N ILE A 399 -7.05 12.65 -1.49
CA ILE A 399 -6.88 12.84 -2.94
C ILE A 399 -8.10 12.36 -3.73
N SER A 400 -8.63 11.19 -3.38
CA SER A 400 -9.84 10.65 -4.00
C SER A 400 -11.09 11.39 -3.53
N LEU A 401 -11.16 11.73 -2.24
CA LEU A 401 -12.29 12.47 -1.66
C LEU A 401 -12.41 13.88 -2.25
N PHE A 402 -11.28 14.53 -2.61
CA PHE A 402 -11.30 15.80 -3.31
C PHE A 402 -12.05 15.71 -4.65
N SER A 403 -11.77 14.68 -5.43
CA SER A 403 -12.45 14.46 -6.70
C SER A 403 -13.92 14.04 -6.52
N ILE A 404 -14.25 13.33 -5.44
CA ILE A 404 -15.65 12.99 -5.10
C ILE A 404 -16.43 14.24 -4.68
N ALA A 405 -15.79 15.17 -3.97
CA ALA A 405 -16.40 16.46 -3.65
C ALA A 405 -16.71 17.28 -4.91
N ASP A 406 -15.76 17.37 -5.85
CA ASP A 406 -15.96 17.99 -7.16
C ASP A 406 -17.12 17.33 -7.95
N TYR A 407 -17.11 15.99 -8.05
CA TYR A 407 -18.11 15.20 -8.76
C TYR A 407 -19.50 15.41 -8.19
N THR A 408 -19.66 15.36 -6.87
CA THR A 408 -20.97 15.47 -6.22
C THR A 408 -21.49 16.89 -6.13
N TRP A 409 -20.63 17.89 -6.27
CA TRP A 409 -21.00 19.30 -6.28
C TRP A 409 -21.55 19.74 -7.63
N ASN A 410 -20.82 19.47 -8.72
CA ASN A 410 -21.18 19.85 -10.08
C ASN A 410 -20.81 18.71 -11.05
N MET A 411 -21.71 17.73 -11.18
CA MET A 411 -21.51 16.50 -11.92
C MET A 411 -21.33 16.73 -13.41
N ASP A 412 -22.10 17.66 -13.98
CA ASP A 412 -22.15 17.89 -15.42
C ASP A 412 -20.78 18.32 -16.00
N VAL A 413 -20.05 19.16 -15.26
CA VAL A 413 -18.75 19.66 -15.69
C VAL A 413 -17.56 18.91 -15.10
N TYR A 414 -17.81 17.89 -14.29
CA TYR A 414 -16.73 17.13 -13.67
C TYR A 414 -15.78 16.55 -14.73
N ASP A 415 -14.50 16.81 -14.56
CA ASP A 415 -13.40 16.19 -15.29
C ASP A 415 -12.44 15.52 -14.32
N GLU A 416 -12.31 14.21 -14.43
CA GLU A 416 -11.54 13.39 -13.47
C GLU A 416 -10.07 13.78 -13.41
N ASN A 417 -9.44 14.08 -14.56
CA ASN A 417 -8.02 14.42 -14.62
C ASN A 417 -7.76 15.84 -14.09
N ALA A 418 -8.59 16.80 -14.49
CA ALA A 418 -8.48 18.17 -14.02
C ALA A 418 -8.74 18.27 -12.50
N SER A 419 -9.75 17.56 -12.00
CA SER A 419 -10.02 17.47 -10.55
C SER A 419 -8.86 16.82 -9.79
N TRP A 420 -8.29 15.76 -10.33
CA TRP A 420 -7.16 15.07 -9.74
C TRP A 420 -5.91 15.97 -9.65
N GLU A 421 -5.60 16.72 -10.72
CA GLU A 421 -4.49 17.67 -10.72
C GLU A 421 -4.68 18.79 -9.69
N ARG A 422 -5.91 19.33 -9.56
CA ARG A 422 -6.24 20.29 -8.50
C ARG A 422 -6.07 19.70 -7.11
N GLY A 423 -6.52 18.45 -6.91
CA GLY A 423 -6.37 17.75 -5.65
C GLY A 423 -4.92 17.52 -5.25
N MET A 424 -4.05 17.13 -6.19
CA MET A 424 -2.61 17.00 -5.92
C MET A 424 -1.97 18.33 -5.54
N LYS A 425 -2.33 19.41 -6.23
CA LYS A 425 -1.85 20.75 -5.91
C LYS A 425 -2.39 21.25 -4.57
N TYR A 426 -3.63 20.92 -4.22
CA TYR A 426 -4.24 21.26 -2.94
C TYR A 426 -3.54 20.58 -1.77
N LEU A 427 -3.22 19.28 -1.88
CA LEU A 427 -2.61 18.49 -0.81
C LEU A 427 -1.10 18.74 -0.65
N MET A 428 -0.38 18.94 -1.77
CA MET A 428 1.08 19.07 -1.80
C MET A 428 1.50 20.23 -2.73
N PRO A 429 1.16 21.50 -2.39
CA PRO A 429 1.34 22.64 -3.30
C PRO A 429 2.80 22.88 -3.68
N GLU A 430 3.74 22.68 -2.75
CA GLU A 430 5.19 22.87 -3.00
C GLU A 430 5.85 21.63 -3.62
N HIS A 431 5.21 20.46 -3.53
CA HIS A 431 5.73 19.15 -3.98
C HIS A 431 4.82 18.49 -5.02
N THR A 432 3.95 19.25 -5.67
CA THR A 432 2.93 18.74 -6.59
C THR A 432 3.49 17.80 -7.64
N LYS A 433 4.67 18.12 -8.22
CA LYS A 433 5.28 17.31 -9.28
C LYS A 433 5.70 15.92 -8.75
N ALA A 434 6.39 15.89 -7.64
CA ALA A 434 6.83 14.63 -7.02
C ALA A 434 5.62 13.80 -6.54
N PHE A 435 4.62 14.46 -5.97
CA PHE A 435 3.38 13.81 -5.53
C PHE A 435 2.58 13.25 -6.70
N LYS A 436 2.55 13.94 -7.85
CA LYS A 436 1.91 13.43 -9.09
C LYS A 436 2.57 12.14 -9.57
N VAL A 437 3.91 12.08 -9.57
CA VAL A 437 4.64 10.84 -9.92
C VAL A 437 4.23 9.69 -9.00
N PHE A 438 4.09 9.93 -7.71
CA PHE A 438 3.62 8.92 -6.77
C PHE A 438 2.17 8.49 -7.07
N CYS A 439 1.27 9.45 -7.22
CA CYS A 439 -0.15 9.18 -7.47
C CYS A 439 -0.38 8.38 -8.75
N GLU A 440 0.27 8.75 -9.88
CA GLU A 440 0.13 8.07 -11.18
C GLU A 440 0.53 6.58 -11.14
N ASN A 441 1.32 6.17 -10.16
CA ASN A 441 1.84 4.82 -10.02
C ASN A 441 1.21 4.04 -8.84
N ASN A 442 0.10 4.55 -8.28
CA ASN A 442 -0.63 3.97 -7.16
C ASN A 442 -2.14 4.16 -7.32
N ILE A 443 -2.72 3.68 -8.42
CA ILE A 443 -4.17 3.79 -8.70
C ILE A 443 -4.86 2.46 -8.99
N ASP A 444 -4.12 1.38 -9.21
CA ASP A 444 -4.70 0.08 -9.52
C ASP A 444 -5.22 -0.64 -8.27
N LEU A 445 -6.44 -1.16 -8.36
CA LEU A 445 -7.09 -1.91 -7.31
C LEU A 445 -6.65 -3.39 -7.25
N GLY A 446 -5.94 -3.87 -8.26
CA GLY A 446 -5.62 -5.27 -8.43
C GLY A 446 -6.83 -6.14 -8.80
N ASN A 447 -6.63 -7.44 -8.76
CA ASN A 447 -7.71 -8.42 -8.95
C ASN A 447 -8.47 -8.60 -7.64
N THR A 448 -9.73 -8.19 -7.60
CA THR A 448 -10.57 -8.33 -6.40
C THR A 448 -11.72 -9.30 -6.66
N THR A 449 -12.24 -9.91 -5.59
CA THR A 449 -13.43 -10.75 -5.62
C THR A 449 -14.73 -9.96 -5.43
N HIS A 450 -14.63 -8.65 -5.13
CA HIS A 450 -15.77 -7.80 -4.78
C HIS A 450 -16.36 -7.01 -5.94
N GLY A 451 -15.73 -7.02 -7.08
CA GLY A 451 -16.09 -6.27 -8.27
C GLY A 451 -14.84 -5.85 -9.03
N LEU A 452 -15.04 -5.42 -10.27
CA LEU A 452 -13.95 -5.04 -11.13
C LEU A 452 -13.98 -3.53 -11.35
N ARG A 453 -13.11 -2.85 -10.61
CA ARG A 453 -12.86 -1.43 -10.83
C ARG A 453 -11.37 -1.22 -11.00
N ARG A 454 -10.96 -0.68 -12.16
CA ARG A 454 -9.56 -0.40 -12.48
C ARG A 454 -9.41 0.97 -13.12
N ALA A 455 -8.27 1.59 -12.85
CA ALA A 455 -7.81 2.77 -13.55
C ALA A 455 -6.49 2.46 -14.27
N ASN A 456 -6.16 3.22 -15.31
CA ASN A 456 -4.90 3.08 -16.04
C ASN A 456 -3.74 3.58 -15.19
N GLU A 457 -3.04 2.67 -14.54
CA GLU A 457 -1.84 2.97 -13.74
C GLU A 457 -0.63 3.20 -14.64
N SER A 458 0.25 4.11 -14.20
CA SER A 458 1.57 4.34 -14.82
C SER A 458 1.51 4.67 -16.32
N LYS A 459 0.53 5.45 -16.78
CA LYS A 459 0.31 5.73 -18.20
C LYS A 459 1.55 6.27 -18.92
N ARG A 460 2.23 7.26 -18.32
CA ARG A 460 3.47 7.82 -18.89
C ARG A 460 4.58 6.76 -19.02
N PHE A 461 4.67 5.88 -18.04
CA PHE A 461 5.63 4.78 -18.06
C PHE A 461 5.27 3.76 -19.15
N ALA A 462 3.98 3.44 -19.34
CA ALA A 462 3.51 2.55 -20.40
C ALA A 462 3.88 3.08 -21.80
N GLU A 463 3.76 4.39 -22.03
CA GLU A 463 4.17 5.05 -23.27
C GLU A 463 5.70 4.96 -23.49
N ALA A 464 6.48 5.15 -22.42
CA ALA A 464 7.94 4.98 -22.47
C ALA A 464 8.33 3.52 -22.75
N ILE A 465 7.65 2.55 -22.15
CA ILE A 465 7.86 1.11 -22.43
C ILE A 465 7.52 0.76 -23.88
N ALA A 466 6.44 1.29 -24.43
CA ALA A 466 6.09 1.08 -25.83
C ALA A 466 7.18 1.60 -26.77
N THR A 467 7.73 2.78 -26.46
CA THR A 467 8.87 3.36 -27.20
C THR A 467 10.12 2.50 -27.07
N PHE A 468 10.43 2.04 -25.85
CA PHE A 468 11.54 1.14 -25.57
C PHE A 468 11.41 -0.17 -26.37
N LYS A 469 10.24 -0.85 -26.31
CA LYS A 469 9.99 -2.11 -27.04
C LYS A 469 10.18 -1.94 -28.53
N LYS A 470 9.72 -0.83 -29.10
CA LYS A 470 9.95 -0.50 -30.52
C LYS A 470 11.43 -0.30 -30.84
N ALA A 471 12.19 0.37 -29.96
CA ALA A 471 13.61 0.61 -30.17
C ALA A 471 14.46 -0.66 -30.15
N ILE A 472 13.99 -1.73 -29.52
CA ILE A 472 14.69 -3.03 -29.43
C ILE A 472 14.12 -4.12 -30.36
N GLU A 473 13.17 -3.83 -31.23
CA GLU A 473 12.61 -4.83 -32.18
C GLU A 473 13.67 -5.60 -32.98
N ASN A 474 14.80 -4.97 -33.30
CA ASN A 474 15.91 -5.54 -34.02
C ASN A 474 17.07 -6.00 -33.09
N GLY A 475 16.85 -6.09 -31.81
CA GLY A 475 17.80 -6.47 -30.76
C GLY A 475 17.97 -5.41 -29.69
N MET A 476 18.32 -5.83 -28.48
CA MET A 476 18.61 -4.93 -27.37
C MET A 476 19.79 -4.02 -27.70
N ASN A 477 19.76 -2.77 -27.22
CA ASN A 477 20.81 -1.79 -27.42
C ASN A 477 20.83 -0.78 -26.24
N SER A 478 22.01 -0.25 -25.92
CA SER A 478 22.19 0.69 -24.80
C SER A 478 21.33 1.94 -24.92
N ALA A 479 21.15 2.47 -26.15
CA ALA A 479 20.37 3.70 -26.35
C ALA A 479 18.92 3.55 -25.90
N ALA A 480 18.31 2.37 -26.05
CA ALA A 480 16.96 2.10 -25.56
C ALA A 480 16.91 2.09 -24.04
N PHE A 481 17.88 1.47 -23.37
CA PHE A 481 17.97 1.46 -21.90
C PHE A 481 18.25 2.86 -21.33
N ASP A 482 19.11 3.63 -21.99
CA ASP A 482 19.40 5.02 -21.62
C ASP A 482 18.17 5.92 -21.78
N ALA A 483 17.34 5.67 -22.81
CA ALA A 483 16.13 6.45 -23.07
C ALA A 483 15.02 6.18 -22.05
N ILE A 484 14.89 4.98 -21.49
CA ILE A 484 13.87 4.67 -20.47
C ILE A 484 14.35 4.97 -19.04
N LYS A 485 15.66 5.00 -18.81
CA LYS A 485 16.24 5.22 -17.46
C LYS A 485 15.70 6.47 -16.73
N PRO A 486 15.47 7.64 -17.40
CA PRO A 486 14.90 8.82 -16.74
C PRO A 486 13.56 8.56 -16.03
N MET A 487 12.76 7.59 -16.47
CA MET A 487 11.51 7.23 -15.80
C MET A 487 11.77 6.60 -14.42
N PHE A 488 12.83 5.82 -14.30
CA PHE A 488 13.27 5.25 -13.01
C PHE A 488 13.98 6.31 -12.14
N ASP A 489 14.74 7.23 -12.77
CA ASP A 489 15.35 8.36 -12.06
C ASP A 489 14.27 9.25 -11.43
N GLU A 490 13.15 9.47 -12.13
CA GLU A 490 12.01 10.23 -11.63
C GLU A 490 11.36 9.55 -10.40
N PHE A 491 11.28 8.22 -10.36
CA PHE A 491 10.81 7.49 -9.17
C PHE A 491 11.70 7.78 -7.96
N VAL A 492 13.01 7.66 -8.14
CA VAL A 492 13.97 7.88 -7.05
C VAL A 492 13.91 9.33 -6.56
N THR A 493 14.01 10.30 -7.49
CA THR A 493 14.07 11.71 -7.11
C THR A 493 12.78 12.23 -6.49
N SER A 494 11.62 11.80 -7.00
CA SER A 494 10.31 12.17 -6.42
C SER A 494 10.11 11.56 -5.04
N CYS A 495 10.52 10.31 -4.86
CA CYS A 495 10.44 9.68 -3.53
C CYS A 495 11.44 10.32 -2.53
N ASP A 496 12.64 10.69 -2.97
CA ASP A 496 13.61 11.38 -2.11
C ASP A 496 13.10 12.76 -1.68
N GLU A 497 12.43 13.48 -2.58
CA GLU A 497 11.80 14.76 -2.28
C GLU A 497 10.70 14.60 -1.21
N LEU A 498 9.80 13.64 -1.39
CA LEU A 498 8.69 13.42 -0.47
C LEU A 498 9.12 12.78 0.86
N LEU A 499 10.22 12.03 0.88
CA LEU A 499 10.80 11.43 2.10
C LEU A 499 11.79 12.37 2.81
N ALA A 500 11.91 13.63 2.38
CA ALA A 500 12.83 14.58 2.98
C ALA A 500 12.49 14.86 4.45
N ALA A 501 13.52 15.13 5.26
CA ALA A 501 13.39 15.27 6.72
C ALA A 501 12.41 16.38 7.18
N ASN A 502 12.25 17.43 6.38
CA ASN A 502 11.28 18.50 6.66
C ASN A 502 9.83 18.09 6.48
N LEU A 503 9.55 17.00 5.76
CA LEU A 503 8.21 16.42 5.54
C LEU A 503 7.93 15.21 6.45
N ALA A 504 8.90 14.75 7.22
CA ALA A 504 8.78 13.52 8.02
C ALA A 504 7.63 13.56 9.05
N GLU A 505 7.23 14.75 9.49
CA GLU A 505 6.13 14.95 10.44
C GLU A 505 4.79 15.25 9.75
N ASP A 506 4.79 15.43 8.43
CA ASP A 506 3.55 15.63 7.66
C ASP A 506 2.68 14.37 7.74
N PRO A 507 1.40 14.48 8.16
CA PRO A 507 0.54 13.32 8.32
C PRO A 507 0.33 12.51 7.04
N LEU A 508 0.21 13.16 5.88
CA LEU A 508 0.09 12.49 4.58
C LEU A 508 1.36 11.72 4.24
N VAL A 509 2.53 12.34 4.40
CA VAL A 509 3.81 11.69 4.12
C VAL A 509 4.05 10.50 5.03
N LYS A 510 3.64 10.59 6.31
CA LYS A 510 3.70 9.44 7.24
C LYS A 510 2.93 8.23 6.72
N GLU A 511 1.70 8.44 6.27
CA GLU A 511 0.88 7.37 5.71
C GLU A 511 1.47 6.78 4.41
N LEU A 512 2.03 7.63 3.54
CA LEU A 512 2.61 7.22 2.25
C LEU A 512 4.00 6.59 2.37
N THR A 513 4.71 6.81 3.47
CA THR A 513 6.12 6.42 3.66
C THR A 513 6.43 4.97 3.26
N PRO A 514 5.65 3.94 3.61
CA PRO A 514 5.94 2.58 3.19
C PRO A 514 5.92 2.40 1.66
N TRP A 515 4.93 2.97 0.98
CA TRP A 515 4.82 2.91 -0.49
C TRP A 515 5.89 3.75 -1.19
N LEU A 516 6.21 4.92 -0.66
CA LEU A 516 7.31 5.75 -1.16
C LEU A 516 8.66 5.02 -1.11
N LYS A 517 8.94 4.32 0.01
CA LYS A 517 10.16 3.51 0.13
C LYS A 517 10.19 2.38 -0.89
N VAL A 518 9.08 1.66 -1.09
CA VAL A 518 8.98 0.58 -2.08
C VAL A 518 9.17 1.12 -3.49
N MET A 519 8.54 2.25 -3.83
CA MET A 519 8.67 2.89 -5.14
C MET A 519 10.10 3.37 -5.41
N LYS A 520 10.77 3.95 -4.41
CA LYS A 520 12.18 4.34 -4.52
C LYS A 520 13.07 3.14 -4.84
N LEU A 521 12.94 2.05 -4.08
CA LEU A 521 13.70 0.83 -4.31
C LEU A 521 13.41 0.22 -5.69
N MET A 522 12.16 0.29 -6.16
CA MET A 522 11.82 -0.11 -7.54
C MET A 522 12.53 0.76 -8.58
N GLY A 523 12.57 2.07 -8.36
CA GLY A 523 13.33 3.00 -9.20
C GLY A 523 14.81 2.65 -9.26
N GLN A 524 15.45 2.39 -8.10
CA GLN A 524 16.85 1.98 -8.00
C GLN A 524 17.12 0.64 -8.72
N ARG A 525 16.21 -0.32 -8.60
CA ARG A 525 16.28 -1.59 -9.37
C ARG A 525 16.22 -1.31 -10.88
N GLY A 526 15.34 -0.42 -11.30
CA GLY A 526 15.23 -0.02 -12.72
C GLY A 526 16.47 0.69 -13.24
N GLN A 527 17.06 1.58 -12.44
CA GLN A 527 18.33 2.23 -12.76
C GLN A 527 19.45 1.21 -12.99
N ASN A 528 19.56 0.22 -12.09
CA ASN A 528 20.56 -0.84 -12.22
C ASN A 528 20.25 -1.77 -13.40
N MET A 529 18.99 -2.14 -13.66
CA MET A 529 18.59 -2.89 -14.85
C MET A 529 19.08 -2.20 -16.14
N CYS A 530 18.91 -0.88 -16.24
CA CYS A 530 19.38 -0.14 -17.42
C CYS A 530 20.92 -0.17 -17.54
N LYS A 531 21.64 -0.18 -16.42
CA LYS A 531 23.12 -0.30 -16.43
C LYS A 531 23.61 -1.72 -16.80
N LEU A 532 22.86 -2.76 -16.45
CA LEU A 532 23.26 -4.15 -16.69
C LEU A 532 23.57 -4.39 -18.17
N TYR A 533 22.77 -3.83 -19.09
CA TYR A 533 23.00 -4.01 -20.52
C TYR A 533 24.35 -3.43 -20.97
N ALA A 534 24.69 -2.24 -20.51
CA ALA A 534 25.97 -1.59 -20.81
C ALA A 534 27.18 -2.42 -20.33
N THR A 535 27.05 -3.17 -19.23
CA THR A 535 28.14 -4.04 -18.73
C THR A 535 28.35 -5.24 -19.65
N LEU A 536 27.27 -5.77 -20.27
CA LEU A 536 27.38 -6.85 -21.27
C LEU A 536 28.09 -6.37 -22.53
N GLU A 537 27.75 -5.19 -23.05
CA GLU A 537 28.40 -4.60 -24.22
C GLU A 537 29.89 -4.29 -23.96
N GLN A 538 30.25 -3.97 -22.74
CA GLN A 538 31.63 -3.61 -22.34
C GLN A 538 32.45 -4.82 -21.86
N ASP A 539 31.89 -6.03 -21.93
CA ASP A 539 32.53 -7.26 -21.44
C ASP A 539 32.98 -7.19 -19.99
N LYS A 540 32.06 -6.75 -19.10
CA LYS A 540 32.30 -6.56 -17.66
C LYS A 540 31.42 -7.48 -16.79
N PRO A 541 31.68 -8.78 -16.79
CA PRO A 541 30.82 -9.75 -16.07
C PRO A 541 30.77 -9.51 -14.56
N GLU A 542 31.87 -9.09 -13.92
CA GLU A 542 31.90 -8.81 -12.47
C GLU A 542 31.02 -7.59 -12.10
N GLU A 543 31.04 -6.55 -12.92
CA GLU A 543 30.21 -5.36 -12.71
C GLU A 543 28.73 -5.72 -12.88
N PHE A 544 28.39 -6.57 -13.87
CA PHE A 544 27.05 -7.12 -14.02
C PHE A 544 26.58 -7.83 -12.75
N ILE A 545 27.39 -8.74 -12.22
CA ILE A 545 27.07 -9.50 -11.00
C ILE A 545 26.87 -8.56 -9.80
N ASN A 546 27.70 -7.54 -9.65
CA ASN A 546 27.58 -6.59 -8.55
C ASN A 546 26.30 -5.77 -8.64
N LEU A 547 25.96 -5.22 -9.80
CA LEU A 547 24.68 -4.52 -10.04
C LEU A 547 23.48 -5.44 -9.81
N PHE A 548 23.57 -6.68 -10.21
CA PHE A 548 22.50 -7.65 -9.99
C PHE A 548 22.35 -8.00 -8.49
N LYS A 549 23.45 -8.15 -7.75
CA LYS A 549 23.41 -8.31 -6.28
C LYS A 549 22.74 -7.13 -5.60
N GLU A 550 23.03 -5.90 -6.01
CA GLU A 550 22.33 -4.70 -5.51
C GLU A 550 20.82 -4.75 -5.81
N MET A 551 20.43 -5.18 -7.02
CA MET A 551 19.00 -5.33 -7.36
C MET A 551 18.31 -6.35 -6.46
N ILE A 552 18.96 -7.48 -6.15
CA ILE A 552 18.45 -8.47 -5.19
C ILE A 552 18.34 -7.86 -3.79
N ALA A 553 19.32 -7.06 -3.36
CA ALA A 553 19.29 -6.38 -2.06
C ALA A 553 18.11 -5.40 -1.97
N PHE A 554 17.88 -4.58 -2.99
CA PHE A 554 16.74 -3.67 -3.07
C PHE A 554 15.40 -4.43 -3.07
N GLU A 555 15.29 -5.50 -3.84
CA GLU A 555 14.08 -6.33 -3.84
C GLU A 555 13.81 -6.96 -2.48
N THR A 556 14.86 -7.38 -1.81
CA THR A 556 14.78 -7.95 -0.47
C THR A 556 14.35 -6.91 0.55
N GLU A 557 14.87 -5.69 0.45
CA GLU A 557 14.44 -4.57 1.30
C GLU A 557 12.96 -4.23 1.05
N GLN A 558 12.53 -4.17 -0.21
CA GLN A 558 11.11 -3.98 -0.56
C GLN A 558 10.21 -4.99 0.16
N LYS A 559 10.58 -6.28 0.13
CA LYS A 559 9.78 -7.36 0.75
C LYS A 559 9.77 -7.31 2.29
N ASN A 560 10.68 -6.58 2.90
CA ASN A 560 10.70 -6.37 4.35
C ASN A 560 9.90 -5.14 4.81
N ILE A 561 9.54 -4.24 3.90
CA ILE A 561 8.70 -3.08 4.22
C ILE A 561 7.27 -3.56 4.49
N ARG A 562 6.65 -3.04 5.52
CA ARG A 562 5.26 -3.30 5.88
C ARG A 562 4.44 -2.04 5.74
N SER A 563 3.20 -2.18 5.32
CA SER A 563 2.28 -1.06 5.11
C SER A 563 1.94 -0.34 6.41
N ARG A 564 1.98 -1.04 7.54
CA ARG A 564 1.68 -0.52 8.87
C ARG A 564 2.37 -1.38 9.94
N ASP A 565 2.46 -0.87 11.14
CA ASP A 565 2.87 -1.67 12.29
C ASP A 565 1.80 -2.72 12.60
N PHE A 566 2.27 -3.94 12.90
CA PHE A 566 1.37 -5.05 13.19
C PHE A 566 0.94 -5.03 14.65
N GLU A 567 -0.35 -4.84 14.88
CA GLU A 567 -0.98 -5.00 16.20
C GLU A 567 -2.04 -6.10 16.16
N GLY A 568 -1.84 -7.15 16.95
CA GLY A 568 -2.82 -8.23 17.08
C GLY A 568 -3.01 -9.06 15.81
N SER A 569 -4.26 -9.22 15.38
CA SER A 569 -4.65 -10.04 14.21
C SER A 569 -4.69 -9.28 12.89
N ILE A 570 -4.42 -7.98 12.90
CA ILE A 570 -4.47 -7.14 11.69
C ILE A 570 -3.25 -7.45 10.81
N LYS A 571 -3.50 -7.82 9.55
CA LYS A 571 -2.45 -8.10 8.59
C LYS A 571 -1.72 -6.80 8.20
N SER A 572 -0.40 -6.88 8.11
CA SER A 572 0.45 -5.82 7.60
C SER A 572 1.19 -6.32 6.35
N PRO A 573 0.59 -6.19 5.17
CA PRO A 573 1.19 -6.68 3.93
C PRO A 573 2.37 -5.82 3.49
N ASN A 574 3.13 -6.35 2.52
CA ASN A 574 4.07 -5.52 1.79
C ASN A 574 3.31 -4.53 0.89
N PRO A 575 3.72 -3.27 0.84
CA PRO A 575 3.15 -2.32 -0.12
C PRO A 575 3.37 -2.77 -1.57
N THR A 576 2.34 -2.65 -2.37
CA THR A 576 2.39 -2.90 -3.82
C THR A 576 2.31 -1.56 -4.56
N VAL A 577 3.23 -1.33 -5.50
CA VAL A 577 3.38 -0.09 -6.26
C VAL A 577 3.58 -0.42 -7.74
N ALA A 578 2.98 0.35 -8.64
CA ALA A 578 3.18 0.28 -10.10
C ALA A 578 3.09 -1.16 -10.65
N ALA A 579 2.13 -1.93 -10.14
CA ALA A 579 2.03 -3.37 -10.32
C ALA A 579 1.62 -3.80 -11.73
N GLU A 580 0.84 -2.97 -12.42
CA GLU A 580 0.27 -3.31 -13.73
C GLU A 580 1.26 -3.10 -14.89
N VAL A 581 2.16 -2.15 -14.77
CA VAL A 581 3.02 -1.72 -15.89
C VAL A 581 4.50 -1.87 -15.57
N VAL A 582 4.97 -1.21 -14.50
CA VAL A 582 6.41 -1.07 -14.23
C VAL A 582 7.00 -2.35 -13.65
N ALA A 583 6.33 -2.98 -12.69
CA ALA A 583 6.82 -4.20 -12.06
C ALA A 583 6.95 -5.38 -13.08
N PRO A 584 5.97 -5.64 -13.97
CA PRO A 584 6.12 -6.64 -15.02
C PRO A 584 7.24 -6.33 -16.01
N PHE A 585 7.37 -5.06 -16.43
CA PHE A 585 8.45 -4.63 -17.32
C PHE A 585 9.83 -4.85 -16.70
N LEU A 586 10.02 -4.40 -15.48
CA LEU A 586 11.28 -4.55 -14.74
C LEU A 586 11.68 -6.04 -14.62
N LYS A 587 10.70 -6.88 -14.31
CA LYS A 587 10.88 -8.33 -14.23
C LYS A 587 11.24 -8.95 -15.60
N GLU A 588 10.47 -8.63 -16.64
CA GLU A 588 10.67 -9.13 -18.01
C GLU A 588 12.10 -8.86 -18.50
N TYR A 589 12.52 -7.59 -18.42
CA TYR A 589 13.83 -7.20 -18.99
C TYR A 589 15.02 -7.55 -18.09
N THR A 590 14.85 -7.60 -16.77
CA THR A 590 15.88 -8.20 -15.92
C THR A 590 16.15 -9.65 -16.31
N ASN A 591 15.10 -10.43 -16.59
CA ASN A 591 15.24 -11.81 -17.03
C ASN A 591 15.91 -11.96 -18.40
N HIS A 592 15.58 -11.08 -19.36
CA HIS A 592 16.25 -11.04 -20.65
C HIS A 592 17.76 -10.78 -20.49
N LEU A 593 18.14 -9.85 -19.64
CA LEU A 593 19.55 -9.52 -19.38
C LEU A 593 20.31 -10.67 -18.69
N ILE A 594 19.65 -11.38 -17.75
CA ILE A 594 20.21 -12.58 -17.16
C ILE A 594 20.43 -13.67 -18.21
N ALA A 595 19.48 -13.85 -19.12
CA ALA A 595 19.60 -14.83 -20.20
C ALA A 595 20.76 -14.49 -21.18
N GLU A 596 20.95 -13.20 -21.49
CA GLU A 596 22.10 -12.77 -22.32
C GLU A 596 23.42 -12.94 -21.55
N TYR A 597 23.49 -12.59 -20.28
CA TYR A 597 24.66 -12.86 -19.43
C TYR A 597 25.06 -14.34 -19.48
N LYS A 598 24.09 -15.22 -19.23
CA LYS A 598 24.30 -16.68 -19.26
C LYS A 598 24.80 -17.19 -20.61
N LYS A 599 24.30 -16.62 -21.74
CA LYS A 599 24.72 -16.98 -23.10
C LYS A 599 26.17 -16.56 -23.36
N LEU A 600 26.59 -15.39 -22.87
CA LEU A 600 27.93 -14.85 -23.06
C LEU A 600 28.97 -15.49 -22.12
N TYR A 601 28.61 -15.75 -20.87
CA TYR A 601 29.51 -16.16 -19.78
C TYR A 601 29.16 -17.54 -19.23
N LYS A 602 29.23 -18.57 -20.09
CA LYS A 602 28.85 -19.95 -19.74
C LYS A 602 29.58 -20.50 -18.52
N ASP A 603 30.88 -20.23 -18.42
CA ASP A 603 31.76 -20.75 -17.39
C ASP A 603 31.78 -19.94 -16.07
N GLY A 604 31.12 -18.80 -16.05
CA GLY A 604 30.98 -17.93 -14.83
C GLY A 604 29.62 -17.99 -14.19
N TRP A 605 28.74 -18.85 -14.69
CA TRP A 605 27.34 -18.93 -14.22
C TRP A 605 27.21 -19.41 -12.77
N GLU A 606 28.12 -20.27 -12.32
CA GLU A 606 28.18 -20.74 -10.93
C GLU A 606 28.38 -19.62 -9.90
N ASN A 607 28.93 -18.48 -10.33
CA ASN A 607 29.09 -17.29 -9.49
C ASN A 607 27.84 -16.41 -9.44
N PHE A 608 26.81 -16.76 -10.20
CA PHE A 608 25.59 -15.97 -10.24
C PHE A 608 24.79 -16.13 -8.94
N PRO A 609 24.39 -15.04 -8.27
CA PRO A 609 23.66 -15.12 -7.01
C PRO A 609 22.36 -15.89 -7.17
N ALA A 610 22.00 -16.68 -6.19
CA ALA A 610 20.73 -17.40 -6.11
C ALA A 610 20.59 -18.65 -6.99
N VAL A 611 21.66 -19.28 -7.44
CA VAL A 611 21.60 -20.56 -8.16
C VAL A 611 21.89 -21.73 -7.21
N VAL A 612 20.88 -22.52 -6.90
CA VAL A 612 21.01 -23.77 -6.09
C VAL A 612 21.59 -24.90 -6.95
N LEU A 613 21.30 -24.83 -8.24
CA LEU A 613 21.66 -25.82 -9.23
C LEU A 613 21.90 -25.07 -10.54
N ASN A 614 23.03 -25.30 -11.15
CA ASN A 614 23.29 -24.74 -12.48
C ASN A 614 22.34 -25.33 -13.52
N ASP A 615 21.87 -24.51 -14.44
CA ASP A 615 21.14 -25.01 -15.59
C ASP A 615 21.99 -26.02 -16.37
N GLY A 616 21.38 -27.10 -16.72
CA GLY A 616 22.13 -28.11 -17.45
C GLY A 616 21.32 -29.37 -17.73
N LYS A 617 22.03 -30.37 -18.24
CA LYS A 617 21.54 -31.73 -18.43
C LYS A 617 21.91 -32.57 -17.23
N PHE A 618 20.93 -33.28 -16.70
CA PHE A 618 21.09 -34.11 -15.53
C PHE A 618 20.53 -35.53 -15.75
N TYR A 619 21.16 -36.50 -15.07
CA TYR A 619 20.40 -37.67 -14.67
C TYR A 619 19.71 -37.40 -13.34
N ILE A 620 18.41 -37.68 -13.27
CA ILE A 620 17.64 -37.68 -12.02
C ILE A 620 17.56 -39.13 -11.56
N MET A 621 18.16 -39.41 -10.42
CA MET A 621 18.24 -40.77 -9.91
C MET A 621 17.53 -40.89 -8.55
N TYR A 622 16.93 -42.05 -8.36
CA TYR A 622 16.36 -42.47 -7.06
C TYR A 622 16.91 -43.88 -6.73
N GLN A 623 17.68 -44.00 -5.69
CA GLN A 623 18.50 -45.17 -5.44
C GLN A 623 19.34 -45.43 -6.70
N ASP A 624 19.59 -46.61 -7.17
CA ASP A 624 20.36 -46.86 -8.38
C ASP A 624 19.55 -46.83 -9.67
N LYS A 625 18.38 -46.17 -9.70
CA LYS A 625 17.48 -46.12 -10.85
C LYS A 625 17.44 -44.73 -11.47
N TYR A 626 17.40 -44.70 -12.80
CA TYR A 626 17.37 -43.49 -13.62
C TYR A 626 15.93 -43.11 -14.00
N LEU A 627 15.54 -41.87 -13.79
CA LEU A 627 14.28 -41.37 -14.32
C LEU A 627 14.29 -41.37 -15.84
N THR A 628 13.35 -42.09 -16.45
CA THR A 628 13.35 -42.41 -17.86
C THR A 628 12.02 -42.03 -18.50
N ASN A 629 12.10 -41.36 -19.65
CA ASN A 629 10.95 -41.15 -20.54
C ASN A 629 10.71 -42.43 -21.35
N VAL A 630 9.72 -43.19 -20.94
CA VAL A 630 9.30 -44.42 -21.64
C VAL A 630 8.28 -44.05 -22.71
N ASN A 631 8.59 -44.31 -23.98
CA ASN A 631 7.72 -44.01 -25.11
C ASN A 631 6.28 -44.46 -24.89
N GLY A 632 5.31 -43.57 -25.10
CA GLY A 632 3.88 -43.84 -24.90
C GLY A 632 3.38 -43.83 -23.45
N SER A 633 4.27 -43.64 -22.46
CA SER A 633 3.86 -43.49 -21.06
C SER A 633 3.39 -42.05 -20.77
N LYS A 634 2.38 -41.94 -19.92
CA LYS A 634 1.94 -40.62 -19.39
C LYS A 634 2.89 -40.07 -18.32
N ASN A 635 3.71 -40.90 -17.72
CA ASN A 635 4.59 -40.57 -16.59
C ASN A 635 6.00 -41.08 -16.84
N PRO A 636 7.02 -40.33 -16.45
CA PRO A 636 8.39 -40.84 -16.43
C PRO A 636 8.50 -41.94 -15.35
N THR A 637 9.38 -42.92 -15.62
CA THR A 637 9.54 -44.10 -14.79
C THR A 637 11.00 -44.28 -14.37
N PHE A 638 11.27 -44.67 -13.15
CA PHE A 638 12.61 -45.03 -12.68
C PHE A 638 12.98 -46.46 -13.14
N VAL A 639 14.05 -46.62 -13.94
CA VAL A 639 14.54 -47.91 -14.41
C VAL A 639 15.94 -48.16 -13.90
N SER A 640 16.28 -49.44 -13.64
CA SER A 640 17.54 -49.81 -13.01
C SER A 640 18.76 -49.74 -13.91
N LYS A 641 18.59 -49.62 -15.23
CA LYS A 641 19.69 -49.66 -16.21
C LYS A 641 19.81 -48.32 -16.93
N LYS A 642 21.04 -47.85 -17.08
CA LYS A 642 21.35 -46.74 -17.97
C LYS A 642 20.99 -47.10 -19.41
N ASP A 643 20.38 -46.19 -20.16
CA ASP A 643 20.02 -46.38 -21.53
C ASP A 643 21.17 -45.90 -22.44
N ASP A 644 22.04 -46.84 -22.81
CA ASP A 644 23.21 -46.55 -23.64
C ASP A 644 22.85 -46.42 -25.14
N ILE A 645 21.66 -46.88 -25.55
CA ILE A 645 21.20 -46.82 -26.93
C ILE A 645 20.53 -45.45 -27.20
N ASN A 646 19.71 -44.97 -26.25
CA ASN A 646 19.06 -43.66 -26.36
C ASN A 646 19.16 -42.93 -25.03
N PRO A 647 20.34 -42.35 -24.74
CA PRO A 647 20.59 -41.68 -23.47
C PRO A 647 19.68 -40.48 -23.23
N GLN A 648 19.21 -39.78 -24.26
CA GLN A 648 18.33 -38.62 -24.15
C GLN A 648 17.00 -38.93 -23.42
N ARG A 649 16.59 -40.18 -23.40
CA ARG A 649 15.40 -40.62 -22.62
C ARG A 649 15.60 -40.45 -21.10
N GLN A 650 16.82 -40.45 -20.62
CA GLN A 650 17.21 -40.35 -19.22
C GLN A 650 17.84 -39.00 -18.89
N GLU A 651 18.10 -38.18 -19.90
CA GLU A 651 18.63 -36.83 -19.74
C GLU A 651 17.50 -35.82 -19.52
N TRP A 652 17.66 -35.00 -18.50
CA TRP A 652 16.66 -33.99 -18.11
C TRP A 652 17.32 -32.63 -18.12
N MET A 653 16.76 -31.69 -18.88
CA MET A 653 17.13 -30.29 -18.82
C MET A 653 16.48 -29.71 -17.59
N ILE A 654 17.28 -29.33 -16.63
CA ILE A 654 16.83 -28.57 -15.45
C ILE A 654 17.28 -27.15 -15.64
N THR A 655 16.33 -26.23 -15.77
CA THR A 655 16.60 -24.81 -16.04
C THR A 655 15.85 -23.93 -15.05
N MET A 656 16.54 -22.89 -14.57
CA MET A 656 15.91 -21.90 -13.71
C MET A 656 14.96 -21.02 -14.52
N ASP A 657 13.72 -20.95 -14.08
CA ASP A 657 12.78 -19.91 -14.52
C ASP A 657 12.92 -18.69 -13.59
N TYR A 658 13.67 -17.71 -14.05
CA TYR A 658 13.94 -16.50 -13.27
C TYR A 658 12.71 -15.62 -13.03
N THR A 659 11.60 -15.87 -13.75
CA THR A 659 10.34 -15.16 -13.48
C THR A 659 9.69 -15.65 -12.22
N THR A 660 9.86 -16.94 -11.91
CA THR A 660 9.27 -17.60 -10.74
C THR A 660 10.30 -17.93 -9.66
N ASN A 661 11.60 -17.79 -9.93
CA ASN A 661 12.71 -18.32 -9.11
C ASN A 661 12.58 -19.83 -8.83
N ARG A 662 12.15 -20.59 -9.83
CA ARG A 662 11.88 -22.02 -9.73
C ARG A 662 12.45 -22.74 -10.93
N PHE A 663 12.62 -24.06 -10.81
CA PHE A 663 13.17 -24.88 -11.87
C PHE A 663 12.09 -25.49 -12.73
N LYS A 664 12.32 -25.51 -14.05
CA LYS A 664 11.61 -26.37 -15.01
C LYS A 664 12.41 -27.65 -15.22
N ILE A 665 11.72 -28.78 -15.32
CA ILE A 665 12.30 -30.11 -15.58
C ILE A 665 11.72 -30.63 -16.90
N VAL A 666 12.56 -30.72 -17.91
CA VAL A 666 12.18 -31.05 -19.30
C VAL A 666 13.00 -32.23 -19.82
N ASN A 667 12.36 -33.21 -20.45
CA ASN A 667 13.10 -34.32 -21.01
C ASN A 667 13.88 -33.91 -22.27
N ALA A 668 15.13 -34.37 -22.41
CA ALA A 668 15.99 -34.00 -23.54
C ALA A 668 15.55 -34.61 -24.86
N GLN A 669 14.83 -35.74 -24.85
CA GLN A 669 14.41 -36.45 -26.06
C GLN A 669 13.27 -35.73 -26.81
N ASP A 670 12.21 -35.34 -26.08
CA ASP A 670 10.96 -34.85 -26.66
C ASP A 670 10.49 -33.52 -26.16
N GLN A 671 11.31 -32.86 -25.32
CA GLN A 671 11.08 -31.54 -24.74
C GLN A 671 9.80 -31.44 -23.90
N LYS A 672 9.28 -32.56 -23.41
CA LYS A 672 8.10 -32.55 -22.53
C LYS A 672 8.45 -32.20 -21.10
N TYR A 673 7.67 -31.33 -20.54
CA TYR A 673 7.74 -30.99 -19.11
C TYR A 673 7.20 -32.12 -18.23
N ILE A 674 7.72 -32.22 -17.02
CA ILE A 674 7.03 -32.90 -15.94
C ILE A 674 6.20 -31.85 -15.20
N ASN A 675 4.90 -32.03 -15.09
CA ASN A 675 4.02 -31.13 -14.33
C ASN A 675 3.95 -31.50 -12.85
N GLU A 676 3.26 -30.70 -12.05
CA GLU A 676 3.17 -30.87 -10.59
C GLU A 676 2.58 -32.24 -10.17
N LEU A 677 1.87 -32.91 -11.04
CA LEU A 677 1.32 -34.27 -10.79
C LEU A 677 2.32 -35.39 -11.13
N GLY A 678 3.54 -35.05 -11.58
CA GLY A 678 4.53 -36.02 -12.03
C GLY A 678 4.21 -36.61 -13.39
N ASN A 679 3.35 -36.00 -14.19
CA ASN A 679 2.96 -36.42 -15.53
C ASN A 679 3.66 -35.60 -16.61
N PHE A 680 3.77 -36.16 -17.83
CA PHE A 680 4.21 -35.39 -18.97
C PHE A 680 3.13 -34.40 -19.46
N GLY A 681 3.56 -33.21 -19.79
CA GLY A 681 2.73 -32.15 -20.34
C GLY A 681 2.56 -30.96 -19.41
N GLU A 682 2.22 -29.80 -20.00
CA GLU A 682 1.97 -28.59 -19.24
C GLU A 682 0.64 -28.66 -18.48
N ASN A 683 0.62 -28.13 -17.27
CA ASN A 683 -0.64 -27.83 -16.60
C ASN A 683 -1.28 -26.63 -17.29
N LYS A 684 -2.49 -26.80 -17.76
CA LYS A 684 -3.21 -25.76 -18.53
C LYS A 684 -3.78 -24.63 -17.68
N TYR A 685 -3.80 -24.78 -16.35
CA TYR A 685 -4.43 -23.80 -15.48
C TYR A 685 -3.46 -22.69 -15.03
N ASP A 686 -2.20 -23.04 -14.76
CA ASP A 686 -1.20 -22.08 -14.30
C ASP A 686 0.21 -22.54 -14.69
N ALA A 687 0.97 -21.67 -15.35
CA ALA A 687 2.36 -21.92 -15.70
C ALA A 687 3.25 -22.22 -14.49
N ASN A 688 2.92 -21.67 -13.32
CA ASN A 688 3.63 -21.94 -12.07
C ASN A 688 3.56 -23.42 -11.64
N TRP A 689 2.53 -24.14 -12.05
CA TRP A 689 2.34 -25.56 -11.72
C TRP A 689 3.29 -26.49 -12.50
N ASN A 690 4.03 -25.96 -13.43
CA ASN A 690 5.04 -26.68 -14.18
C ASN A 690 6.46 -26.37 -13.66
N THR A 691 6.60 -25.76 -12.49
CA THR A 691 7.86 -25.37 -11.90
C THR A 691 8.05 -25.98 -10.50
N TYR A 692 9.32 -26.12 -10.11
CA TYR A 692 9.71 -26.80 -8.89
C TYR A 692 10.69 -25.97 -8.08
N VAL A 693 10.64 -26.13 -6.78
CA VAL A 693 11.71 -25.76 -5.90
C VAL A 693 12.62 -26.97 -5.69
N ILE A 694 13.90 -26.82 -5.95
CA ILE A 694 14.91 -27.86 -5.72
C ILE A 694 15.82 -27.39 -4.59
N THR A 695 15.88 -28.18 -3.52
CA THR A 695 16.75 -27.93 -2.36
C THR A 695 17.70 -29.10 -2.16
N ARG A 696 18.84 -28.85 -1.52
CA ARG A 696 19.86 -29.86 -1.31
C ARG A 696 20.19 -30.04 0.17
N MET A 697 20.40 -31.28 0.60
CA MET A 697 20.87 -31.62 1.93
C MET A 697 21.72 -32.89 1.90
N ASN A 698 22.92 -32.84 2.45
CA ASN A 698 23.84 -34.00 2.51
C ASN A 698 24.04 -34.70 1.15
N GLY A 699 24.22 -33.92 0.06
CA GLY A 699 24.44 -34.43 -1.28
C GLY A 699 23.19 -34.96 -2.00
N LYS A 700 22.04 -35.02 -1.34
CA LYS A 700 20.75 -35.43 -1.94
C LYS A 700 19.85 -34.23 -2.15
N TYR A 701 18.95 -34.34 -3.11
CA TYR A 701 18.01 -33.27 -3.48
C TYR A 701 16.58 -33.65 -3.13
N ALA A 702 15.82 -32.66 -2.68
CA ALA A 702 14.36 -32.67 -2.63
C ALA A 702 13.80 -31.83 -3.77
N ILE A 703 12.75 -32.31 -4.42
CA ILE A 703 12.03 -31.63 -5.49
C ILE A 703 10.63 -31.35 -4.98
N GLN A 704 10.30 -30.09 -4.81
CA GLN A 704 9.04 -29.60 -4.22
C GLN A 704 8.19 -28.95 -5.28
N ASN A 705 6.91 -29.29 -5.33
CA ASN A 705 5.93 -28.64 -6.17
C ASN A 705 5.73 -27.21 -5.77
N ALA A 706 5.54 -26.33 -6.74
CA ALA A 706 5.39 -24.90 -6.52
C ALA A 706 4.04 -24.34 -6.96
N GLY A 707 3.13 -25.17 -7.44
CA GLY A 707 1.81 -24.79 -7.90
C GLY A 707 0.71 -24.82 -6.84
N HIS A 708 -0.53 -24.98 -7.28
CA HIS A 708 -1.74 -24.98 -6.41
C HIS A 708 -1.71 -26.06 -5.33
N SER A 709 -1.19 -27.24 -5.63
CA SER A 709 -0.94 -28.28 -4.64
C SER A 709 0.36 -28.05 -3.85
N GLY A 710 0.88 -26.84 -3.89
CA GLY A 710 2.17 -26.40 -3.34
C GLY A 710 2.52 -27.05 -2.02
N ASN A 711 3.81 -27.11 -1.69
CA ASN A 711 4.35 -27.72 -0.50
C ASN A 711 4.41 -29.25 -0.52
N LYS A 712 3.97 -29.91 -1.58
CA LYS A 712 4.17 -31.34 -1.74
C LYS A 712 5.51 -31.63 -2.41
N TYR A 713 6.15 -32.70 -1.94
CA TYR A 713 7.43 -33.14 -2.45
C TYR A 713 7.29 -34.36 -3.34
N TRP A 714 8.19 -34.50 -4.32
CA TRP A 714 8.28 -35.71 -5.09
C TRP A 714 8.59 -36.92 -4.18
N THR A 715 7.86 -37.99 -4.39
CA THR A 715 8.10 -39.29 -3.84
C THR A 715 8.16 -40.31 -4.98
N VAL A 716 8.57 -41.52 -4.68
CA VAL A 716 8.61 -42.60 -5.68
C VAL A 716 7.71 -43.73 -5.20
N SER A 717 6.70 -44.09 -6.01
CA SER A 717 5.84 -45.22 -5.81
C SER A 717 5.65 -45.94 -7.11
N ASN A 718 5.74 -47.28 -7.08
CA ASN A 718 5.67 -48.11 -8.29
C ASN A 718 6.63 -47.68 -9.41
N SER A 719 7.84 -47.29 -9.03
CA SER A 719 8.88 -46.79 -9.93
C SER A 719 8.48 -45.50 -10.69
N ARG A 720 7.50 -44.76 -10.26
CA ARG A 720 7.06 -43.49 -10.88
C ARG A 720 7.19 -42.35 -9.89
N VAL A 721 7.33 -41.13 -10.45
CA VAL A 721 7.20 -39.91 -9.66
C VAL A 721 5.77 -39.83 -9.11
N ASN A 722 5.65 -39.55 -7.83
CA ASN A 722 4.41 -39.32 -7.13
C ASN A 722 4.58 -38.15 -6.16
N GLN A 723 3.54 -37.71 -5.50
CA GLN A 723 3.58 -36.63 -4.52
C GLN A 723 3.45 -37.16 -3.09
N SER A 724 4.08 -36.49 -2.14
CA SER A 724 3.85 -36.78 -0.73
C SER A 724 2.38 -36.52 -0.36
N GLY A 725 1.80 -37.38 0.48
CA GLY A 725 0.45 -37.16 1.02
C GLY A 725 0.36 -36.05 2.06
N SER A 726 1.50 -35.52 2.49
CA SER A 726 1.64 -34.44 3.49
C SER A 726 2.43 -33.28 2.90
N ASN A 727 2.06 -32.06 3.29
CA ASN A 727 2.80 -30.84 2.98
C ASN A 727 4.00 -30.61 3.92
N ALA A 728 4.15 -31.47 4.95
CA ALA A 728 5.22 -31.33 5.92
C ALA A 728 6.58 -31.73 5.34
N TYR A 729 7.60 -30.94 5.65
CA TYR A 729 8.97 -31.27 5.40
C TYR A 729 9.36 -32.57 6.12
N GLN A 730 9.93 -33.52 5.37
CA GLN A 730 10.47 -34.75 5.91
C GLN A 730 11.84 -35.01 5.28
N THR A 731 12.77 -35.61 6.06
CA THR A 731 14.10 -35.95 5.54
C THR A 731 14.04 -36.93 4.38
N ASP A 732 12.99 -37.73 4.34
CA ASP A 732 12.76 -38.67 3.23
C ASP A 732 12.49 -38.01 1.90
N HIS A 733 12.27 -36.70 1.87
CA HIS A 733 12.14 -35.92 0.64
C HIS A 733 13.50 -35.73 -0.05
N TYR A 734 14.63 -35.73 0.70
CA TYR A 734 16.00 -35.63 0.16
C TYR A 734 16.50 -37.00 -0.27
N LYS A 735 15.96 -37.51 -1.35
CA LYS A 735 16.22 -38.85 -1.84
C LYS A 735 16.75 -38.95 -3.26
N PHE A 736 16.74 -37.84 -4.00
CA PHE A 736 17.18 -37.83 -5.40
C PHE A 736 18.64 -37.45 -5.53
N ASP A 737 19.33 -38.09 -6.47
CA ASP A 737 20.63 -37.65 -6.97
C ASP A 737 20.40 -36.89 -8.28
N LEU A 738 20.94 -35.70 -8.41
CA LEU A 738 20.98 -34.93 -9.64
C LEU A 738 22.45 -34.93 -10.11
N ILE A 739 22.75 -35.75 -11.12
CA ILE A 739 24.11 -35.87 -11.66
C ILE A 739 24.18 -34.97 -12.91
N ASN A 740 24.96 -33.91 -12.78
CA ASN A 740 25.21 -33.01 -13.91
C ASN A 740 26.09 -33.71 -14.93
N LEU A 741 25.65 -33.70 -16.19
CA LEU A 741 26.33 -34.37 -17.28
C LEU A 741 27.48 -33.52 -17.87
N ASN A 742 27.58 -32.25 -17.45
CA ASN A 742 28.58 -31.31 -17.98
C ASN A 742 29.62 -30.88 -16.94
N GLU A 743 29.56 -31.41 -15.71
CA GLU A 743 30.47 -31.00 -14.61
C GLU A 743 31.12 -32.21 -13.89
N GLU A 744 32.37 -32.06 -13.49
CA GLU A 744 32.99 -32.94 -12.49
C GLU A 744 32.33 -32.69 -11.14
N ALA A 745 32.08 -33.76 -10.36
CA ALA A 745 31.38 -33.68 -9.08
C ALA A 745 32.20 -32.86 -8.07
N VAL A 746 31.74 -31.65 -7.75
CA VAL A 746 32.29 -30.84 -6.67
C VAL A 746 31.73 -31.35 -5.32
N ALA A 747 32.62 -31.76 -4.40
CA ALA A 747 32.22 -32.13 -3.06
C ALA A 747 31.78 -30.90 -2.28
N HIS A 748 30.54 -30.88 -1.79
CA HIS A 748 30.05 -29.82 -0.93
C HIS A 748 30.29 -30.16 0.55
N PRO A 749 30.81 -29.22 1.37
CA PRO A 749 31.06 -29.50 2.79
C PRO A 749 29.74 -29.67 3.56
N SER A 750 29.61 -30.72 4.34
CA SER A 750 28.59 -30.87 5.36
C SER A 750 28.97 -30.04 6.59
N ILE A 751 27.97 -29.49 7.29
CA ILE A 751 28.19 -28.81 8.57
C ILE A 751 28.73 -29.83 9.57
N ASP A 752 29.94 -29.60 10.09
CA ASP A 752 30.58 -30.44 11.09
C ASP A 752 29.90 -30.29 12.46
N ILE A 753 29.22 -31.34 12.90
CA ILE A 753 28.44 -31.33 14.15
C ILE A 753 29.28 -31.25 15.42
N GLU A 754 30.61 -31.46 15.34
CA GLU A 754 31.51 -31.39 16.47
C GLU A 754 32.06 -29.95 16.70
N LYS A 755 31.82 -29.06 15.75
CA LYS A 755 32.33 -27.68 15.77
C LYS A 755 31.26 -26.67 16.24
N LYS A 756 31.75 -25.47 16.48
CA LYS A 756 30.89 -24.32 16.84
C LYS A 756 30.89 -23.30 15.73
N PHE A 757 29.75 -22.62 15.59
CA PHE A 757 29.52 -21.72 14.49
C PHE A 757 28.89 -20.40 14.95
N TYR A 758 29.13 -19.35 14.18
CA TYR A 758 28.29 -18.19 14.09
C TYR A 758 27.21 -18.44 13.02
N ILE A 759 26.00 -18.00 13.28
CA ILE A 759 24.92 -17.88 12.27
C ILE A 759 24.69 -16.39 12.06
N ILE A 760 24.98 -15.91 10.88
CA ILE A 760 25.05 -14.49 10.56
C ILE A 760 23.99 -14.18 9.50
N ASN A 761 23.29 -13.07 9.67
CA ASN A 761 22.46 -12.51 8.61
C ASN A 761 23.38 -11.90 7.54
N SER A 762 23.41 -12.48 6.36
CA SER A 762 24.28 -12.04 5.28
C SER A 762 23.98 -10.63 4.74
N LYS A 763 22.81 -10.06 5.08
CA LYS A 763 22.40 -8.72 4.64
C LYS A 763 23.03 -7.58 5.45
N ASP A 764 23.07 -7.73 6.77
CA ASP A 764 23.49 -6.66 7.68
C ASP A 764 24.64 -7.08 8.60
N GLY A 765 25.16 -8.29 8.41
CA GLY A 765 26.28 -8.84 9.18
C GLY A 765 25.97 -9.08 10.66
N LYS A 766 24.70 -9.08 11.07
CA LYS A 766 24.32 -9.33 12.46
C LYS A 766 24.32 -10.81 12.79
N TYR A 767 24.68 -11.13 14.00
CA TYR A 767 24.90 -12.47 14.55
C TYR A 767 23.69 -12.95 15.32
N LEU A 768 23.24 -14.17 15.08
CA LEU A 768 22.19 -14.80 15.87
C LEU A 768 22.62 -14.89 17.32
N THR A 769 21.84 -14.29 18.22
CA THR A 769 22.25 -14.03 19.62
C THR A 769 21.22 -14.55 20.61
N ASN A 770 21.67 -15.33 21.60
CA ASN A 770 20.87 -15.75 22.75
C ASN A 770 21.04 -14.75 23.90
N LYS A 771 20.13 -13.81 24.06
CA LYS A 771 20.08 -12.84 25.15
C LYS A 771 19.53 -13.41 26.48
N GLY A 772 19.11 -14.67 26.53
CA GLY A 772 18.47 -15.28 27.69
C GLY A 772 16.94 -15.22 27.71
N GLY A 773 16.32 -14.52 26.76
CA GLY A 773 14.85 -14.48 26.58
C GLY A 773 14.29 -15.77 25.93
N ASN A 774 13.04 -15.75 25.55
CA ASN A 774 12.37 -16.88 24.88
C ASN A 774 12.70 -17.01 23.39
N ARG A 775 13.27 -16.00 22.77
CA ARG A 775 13.56 -15.96 21.34
C ARG A 775 14.98 -15.42 21.10
N PRO A 776 15.75 -16.01 20.17
CA PRO A 776 17.01 -15.42 19.75
C PRO A 776 16.75 -14.22 18.83
N THR A 777 17.69 -13.28 18.80
CA THR A 777 17.65 -12.07 17.96
C THR A 777 18.95 -11.91 17.19
N PHE A 778 18.93 -11.19 16.07
CA PHE A 778 20.13 -10.83 15.33
C PHE A 778 20.70 -9.51 15.85
N GLU A 779 21.97 -9.53 16.29
CA GLU A 779 22.65 -8.42 16.95
C GLU A 779 24.06 -8.20 16.36
N THR A 780 24.62 -7.03 16.58
CA THR A 780 26.03 -6.77 16.25
C THR A 780 26.94 -7.75 16.93
N LYS A 781 28.10 -8.03 16.33
CA LYS A 781 29.11 -8.94 16.88
C LYS A 781 29.56 -8.50 18.29
N ILE A 782 29.45 -9.39 19.24
CA ILE A 782 29.90 -9.13 20.63
C ILE A 782 31.39 -9.36 20.69
N LYS A 783 32.18 -8.30 20.93
CA LYS A 783 33.62 -8.41 21.19
C LYS A 783 33.82 -9.16 22.53
N ASN A 784 34.63 -10.23 22.53
CA ASN A 784 34.90 -11.06 23.72
C ASN A 784 33.64 -11.68 24.35
N ASP A 785 32.81 -12.38 23.57
CA ASP A 785 31.59 -13.06 24.04
C ASP A 785 31.90 -14.19 25.02
N THR A 786 32.26 -13.83 26.28
CA THR A 786 32.53 -14.75 27.36
C THR A 786 31.35 -15.62 27.74
N GLN A 787 30.12 -15.15 27.47
CA GLN A 787 28.88 -15.88 27.71
C GLN A 787 28.49 -16.83 26.56
N LYS A 788 29.26 -16.83 25.47
CA LYS A 788 28.99 -17.64 24.26
C LYS A 788 27.58 -17.40 23.69
N SER A 789 27.10 -16.15 23.82
CA SER A 789 25.72 -15.76 23.41
C SER A 789 25.48 -15.88 21.91
N GLN A 790 26.55 -15.75 21.10
CA GLN A 790 26.48 -15.82 19.63
C GLN A 790 27.03 -17.13 19.05
N SER A 791 27.39 -18.08 19.91
CA SER A 791 27.94 -19.36 19.49
C SER A 791 26.86 -20.45 19.47
N TRP A 792 26.86 -21.20 18.38
CA TRP A 792 25.84 -22.25 18.11
C TRP A 792 26.53 -23.56 17.75
N THR A 793 25.91 -24.67 18.09
CA THR A 793 26.26 -26.01 17.64
C THR A 793 25.12 -26.64 16.87
N PHE A 794 25.46 -27.51 15.96
CA PHE A 794 24.50 -28.33 15.25
C PHE A 794 24.55 -29.74 15.81
N SER A 795 23.43 -30.40 15.99
CA SER A 795 23.39 -31.81 16.38
C SER A 795 22.33 -32.54 15.51
N ILE A 796 22.58 -33.82 15.25
CA ILE A 796 21.65 -34.67 14.49
C ILE A 796 21.08 -35.69 15.47
N PRO A 797 19.78 -35.57 15.84
CA PRO A 797 19.14 -36.58 16.73
C PRO A 797 19.14 -37.97 16.11
N ALA A 798 19.21 -39.01 16.96
CA ALA A 798 19.19 -40.39 16.52
C ALA A 798 17.94 -40.72 15.68
N GLY A 799 18.13 -41.34 14.53
CA GLY A 799 17.04 -41.68 13.59
C GLY A 799 16.51 -40.52 12.75
N VAL A 800 17.06 -39.32 12.87
CA VAL A 800 16.65 -38.13 12.13
C VAL A 800 17.84 -37.64 11.28
N LYS A 801 17.65 -37.30 10.01
CA LYS A 801 18.68 -36.77 9.12
C LYS A 801 18.60 -35.24 8.99
N ARG A 802 18.41 -34.55 10.12
CA ARG A 802 18.21 -33.12 10.21
C ARG A 802 18.95 -32.51 11.39
N TYR A 803 19.22 -31.23 11.35
CA TYR A 803 19.97 -30.54 12.35
C TYR A 803 19.08 -29.91 13.43
N LYS A 804 19.42 -30.10 14.70
CA LYS A 804 19.03 -29.19 15.79
C LYS A 804 20.03 -28.06 15.87
N ILE A 805 19.54 -26.83 16.03
CA ILE A 805 20.35 -25.62 16.24
C ILE A 805 20.33 -25.30 17.74
N VAL A 806 21.49 -25.43 18.38
CA VAL A 806 21.63 -25.40 19.85
C VAL A 806 22.53 -24.26 20.27
N SER A 807 22.05 -23.41 21.17
CA SER A 807 22.90 -22.37 21.78
C SER A 807 23.98 -22.96 22.69
N THR A 808 25.22 -22.53 22.54
CA THR A 808 26.27 -22.98 23.42
C THR A 808 26.23 -22.35 24.80
N LYS A 809 25.52 -21.21 24.97
CA LYS A 809 25.34 -20.47 26.21
C LYS A 809 24.62 -21.26 27.29
N ASP A 810 23.47 -21.84 26.94
CA ASP A 810 22.54 -22.47 27.90
C ASP A 810 21.95 -23.80 27.42
N LYS A 811 22.44 -24.31 26.30
CA LYS A 811 22.04 -25.58 25.68
C LYS A 811 20.59 -25.63 25.19
N ARG A 812 19.88 -24.51 25.17
CA ARG A 812 18.55 -24.43 24.57
C ARG A 812 18.65 -24.50 23.04
N TYR A 813 17.69 -25.16 22.42
CA TYR A 813 17.59 -25.20 20.96
C TYR A 813 16.38 -24.39 20.46
N ILE A 814 16.44 -24.04 19.19
CA ILE A 814 15.41 -23.28 18.53
C ILE A 814 14.39 -24.26 17.96
N ASN A 815 13.10 -24.04 18.19
CA ASN A 815 12.00 -24.82 17.63
C ASN A 815 11.48 -24.21 16.32
N GLU A 816 10.52 -24.88 15.67
CA GLU A 816 9.96 -24.45 14.38
C GLU A 816 9.29 -23.08 14.40
N LEU A 817 8.98 -22.54 15.57
CA LEU A 817 8.44 -21.17 15.73
C LEU A 817 9.54 -20.11 15.84
N GLY A 818 10.81 -20.50 15.72
CA GLY A 818 11.94 -19.58 15.91
C GLY A 818 12.14 -19.14 17.36
N VAL A 819 11.62 -19.90 18.34
CA VAL A 819 11.74 -19.64 19.77
C VAL A 819 12.51 -20.76 20.47
N PHE A 820 13.04 -20.47 21.68
CA PHE A 820 13.72 -21.47 22.49
C PHE A 820 12.72 -22.43 23.16
N GLY A 821 12.99 -23.71 23.08
CA GLY A 821 12.23 -24.74 23.78
C GLY A 821 11.73 -25.87 22.88
N THR A 822 11.18 -26.89 23.48
CA THR A 822 10.65 -28.09 22.83
C THR A 822 9.27 -27.76 22.24
N ASN A 823 9.03 -28.18 21.00
CA ASN A 823 7.65 -28.27 20.52
C ASN A 823 6.98 -29.47 21.25
N GLN A 824 5.81 -29.23 21.80
CA GLN A 824 5.09 -30.24 22.61
C GLN A 824 4.51 -31.41 21.79
N TYR A 825 4.48 -31.29 20.46
CA TYR A 825 3.79 -32.28 19.61
C TYR A 825 4.73 -33.33 19.02
N ASP A 826 5.97 -32.94 18.63
CA ASP A 826 6.93 -33.86 18.00
C ASP A 826 8.36 -33.30 18.08
N ASP A 827 9.32 -34.09 18.51
CA ASP A 827 10.75 -33.73 18.51
C ASP A 827 11.29 -33.41 17.09
N ALA A 828 10.68 -34.00 16.07
CA ALA A 828 11.02 -33.73 14.68
C ALA A 828 10.81 -32.24 14.30
N TRP A 829 9.86 -31.55 14.93
CA TRP A 829 9.58 -30.13 14.70
C TRP A 829 10.64 -29.18 15.26
N ASN A 830 11.57 -29.70 16.00
CA ASN A 830 12.70 -28.98 16.54
C ASN A 830 13.97 -29.15 15.68
N THR A 831 13.82 -29.61 14.45
CA THR A 831 14.93 -29.88 13.54
C THR A 831 14.73 -29.20 12.19
N TYR A 832 15.85 -28.95 11.51
CA TYR A 832 15.90 -28.15 10.30
C TYR A 832 16.64 -28.87 9.17
N GLY A 833 16.18 -28.69 7.93
CA GLY A 833 16.98 -28.90 6.74
C GLY A 833 17.81 -27.66 6.47
N ILE A 834 19.11 -27.82 6.28
CA ILE A 834 20.01 -26.71 5.95
C ILE A 834 20.60 -26.96 4.58
N THR A 835 20.42 -26.01 3.67
CA THR A 835 20.91 -26.12 2.30
C THR A 835 21.88 -24.98 2.03
N GLU A 836 23.02 -25.30 1.49
CA GLU A 836 24.06 -24.34 1.10
C GLU A 836 23.96 -23.99 -0.38
N MET A 837 24.24 -22.73 -0.69
CA MET A 837 24.34 -22.22 -2.04
C MET A 837 25.35 -21.07 -2.08
N GLY A 838 26.51 -21.33 -2.72
CA GLY A 838 27.53 -20.29 -2.90
C GLY A 838 27.97 -19.59 -1.62
N GLY A 839 28.13 -20.34 -0.53
CA GLY A 839 28.57 -19.82 0.77
C GLY A 839 27.47 -19.22 1.65
N VAL A 840 26.23 -19.16 1.15
CA VAL A 840 25.05 -18.75 1.94
C VAL A 840 24.10 -19.94 2.14
N PHE A 841 23.36 -19.91 3.22
CA PHE A 841 22.53 -21.02 3.68
C PHE A 841 21.07 -20.64 3.77
N SER A 842 20.19 -21.59 3.42
CA SER A 842 18.78 -21.57 3.80
C SER A 842 18.55 -22.54 4.94
N ILE A 843 17.62 -22.19 5.85
CA ILE A 843 17.22 -23.01 6.99
C ILE A 843 15.73 -23.29 6.87
N GLN A 844 15.38 -24.56 6.63
CA GLN A 844 14.00 -24.99 6.40
C GLN A 844 13.46 -25.76 7.61
N ASN A 845 12.26 -25.39 8.04
CA ASN A 845 11.53 -26.11 9.08
C ASN A 845 11.17 -27.54 8.68
N ALA A 846 11.14 -28.42 9.64
CA ALA A 846 10.85 -29.82 9.40
C ALA A 846 9.52 -30.30 10.03
N GLY A 847 8.82 -29.47 10.73
CA GLY A 847 7.59 -29.81 11.46
C GLY A 847 6.31 -29.71 10.64
N LYS A 848 5.18 -29.44 11.32
CA LYS A 848 3.85 -29.32 10.72
C LYS A 848 3.77 -28.16 9.71
N ALA A 849 4.55 -27.13 9.94
CA ALA A 849 4.77 -26.03 9.01
C ALA A 849 5.94 -26.27 8.03
N GLY A 850 6.20 -27.54 7.72
CA GLY A 850 7.43 -28.07 7.15
C GLY A 850 7.85 -27.62 5.76
N SER A 851 7.14 -26.69 5.16
CA SER A 851 7.55 -25.98 3.96
C SER A 851 8.13 -24.60 4.24
N ASP A 852 8.11 -24.15 5.49
CA ASP A 852 8.52 -22.79 5.84
C ASP A 852 10.04 -22.70 5.96
N PHE A 853 10.58 -21.59 5.47
CA PHE A 853 11.99 -21.23 5.57
C PHE A 853 12.15 -20.07 6.56
N TRP A 854 13.29 -20.05 7.26
CA TRP A 854 13.62 -18.91 8.07
C TRP A 854 13.81 -17.66 7.21
N THR A 855 13.18 -16.59 7.66
CA THR A 855 13.43 -15.22 7.20
C THR A 855 13.70 -14.35 8.42
N ILE A 856 14.17 -13.11 8.22
CA ILE A 856 14.47 -12.20 9.30
C ILE A 856 13.59 -10.96 9.16
N VAL A 857 12.77 -10.72 10.19
CA VAL A 857 11.96 -9.51 10.32
C VAL A 857 12.24 -8.92 11.70
N ASP A 858 12.55 -7.64 11.79
CA ASP A 858 12.85 -6.94 13.05
C ASP A 858 13.92 -7.63 13.91
N ASN A 859 14.99 -8.10 13.26
CA ASN A 859 16.04 -8.87 13.88
C ASN A 859 15.60 -10.19 14.56
N LYS A 860 14.42 -10.73 14.21
CA LYS A 860 13.89 -12.00 14.71
C LYS A 860 13.72 -13.01 13.57
N ILE A 861 13.74 -14.29 13.92
CA ILE A 861 13.43 -15.36 12.99
C ILE A 861 11.93 -15.35 12.73
N GLU A 862 11.53 -15.22 11.47
CA GLU A 862 10.17 -15.38 10.98
C GLU A 862 10.14 -16.46 9.88
N LYS A 863 8.99 -16.75 9.31
CA LYS A 863 8.77 -17.84 8.38
C LYS A 863 8.28 -17.37 7.01
N ALA A 864 8.78 -18.00 5.96
CA ALA A 864 8.28 -17.85 4.60
C ALA A 864 7.85 -19.20 4.03
N ASN A 865 6.69 -19.25 3.38
CA ASN A 865 6.06 -20.50 2.94
C ASN A 865 6.73 -21.15 1.74
N ILE A 866 7.55 -20.46 0.97
CA ILE A 866 8.18 -20.98 -0.23
C ILE A 866 9.62 -20.50 -0.26
N PRO A 867 10.61 -21.42 -0.50
CA PRO A 867 11.98 -20.98 -0.70
C PRO A 867 12.05 -20.14 -1.96
N SER A 868 12.57 -18.97 -1.80
CA SER A 868 13.04 -18.11 -2.87
C SER A 868 14.55 -17.96 -2.72
N ALA A 869 15.22 -17.33 -3.66
CA ALA A 869 16.60 -16.89 -3.48
C ALA A 869 16.80 -16.16 -2.14
N GLU A 870 15.75 -15.55 -1.62
CA GLU A 870 15.70 -14.82 -0.35
C GLU A 870 15.77 -15.71 0.89
N SER A 871 15.46 -16.99 0.77
CA SER A 871 15.63 -17.95 1.87
C SER A 871 17.11 -18.23 2.16
N TYR A 872 18.00 -17.92 1.22
CA TYR A 872 19.46 -18.01 1.38
C TYR A 872 19.99 -16.69 1.96
N THR A 873 19.76 -16.50 3.24
CA THR A 873 20.09 -15.23 3.94
C THR A 873 21.08 -15.41 5.08
N PHE A 874 21.58 -16.61 5.29
CA PHE A 874 22.44 -16.92 6.42
C PHE A 874 23.84 -17.30 5.97
N THR A 875 24.85 -16.78 6.65
CA THR A 875 26.21 -17.30 6.60
C THR A 875 26.45 -18.11 7.87
N ILE A 876 27.06 -19.29 7.73
CA ILE A 876 27.39 -20.19 8.85
C ILE A 876 28.92 -20.28 8.90
N GLU A 877 29.54 -19.60 9.85
CA GLU A 877 31.00 -19.50 9.97
C GLU A 877 31.51 -20.32 11.18
N GLU A 878 32.54 -21.14 10.95
CA GLU A 878 33.15 -21.92 12.01
C GLU A 878 33.94 -21.01 12.98
N ILE A 879 33.72 -21.18 14.28
CA ILE A 879 34.43 -20.44 15.31
C ILE A 879 35.78 -21.11 15.56
N GLY A 880 36.88 -20.46 15.18
CA GLY A 880 38.26 -20.94 15.36
C GLY A 880 38.85 -21.70 14.19
N GLY A 881 38.11 -21.80 13.06
CA GLY A 881 38.65 -22.28 11.77
C GLY A 881 39.48 -21.18 11.10
N SER A 882 40.53 -21.57 10.36
CA SER A 882 41.26 -20.63 9.51
C SER A 882 40.32 -20.15 8.39
N ALA A 883 40.04 -18.87 8.36
CA ALA A 883 39.28 -18.25 7.26
C ALA A 883 40.06 -18.44 5.95
N THR A 884 39.52 -19.18 5.03
CA THR A 884 39.96 -19.13 3.62
C THR A 884 39.24 -17.97 2.95
N GLY A 885 39.88 -16.82 2.87
CA GLY A 885 39.49 -15.72 2.02
C GLY A 885 39.16 -14.43 2.78
N ILE A 886 40.07 -13.49 2.63
CA ILE A 886 40.06 -12.08 3.05
C ILE A 886 40.21 -11.89 4.57
N ASP A 887 41.43 -11.64 4.99
CA ASP A 887 41.72 -11.02 6.27
C ASP A 887 40.83 -9.79 6.44
N GLU A 888 39.99 -9.82 7.47
CA GLU A 888 39.33 -8.65 8.00
C GLU A 888 40.48 -7.64 8.28
N VAL A 889 40.53 -6.57 7.48
CA VAL A 889 41.24 -5.38 7.91
C VAL A 889 40.48 -4.92 9.14
N VAL A 890 40.91 -5.37 10.29
CA VAL A 890 40.53 -4.77 11.57
C VAL A 890 40.97 -3.33 11.44
N ALA A 891 40.05 -2.45 11.13
CA ALA A 891 40.25 -1.05 11.40
C ALA A 891 40.48 -0.99 12.91
N GLU A 892 41.76 -0.93 13.31
CA GLU A 892 42.13 -0.55 14.67
C GLU A 892 41.32 0.71 14.96
N GLU A 893 40.53 0.73 16.03
CA GLU A 893 39.99 1.98 16.56
C GLU A 893 41.18 2.96 16.59
N PRO A 894 41.11 4.11 15.93
CA PRO A 894 42.19 5.06 15.97
C PRO A 894 42.48 5.31 17.46
N ALA A 895 43.70 5.08 17.86
CA ALA A 895 44.16 5.35 19.22
C ALA A 895 43.61 6.74 19.59
N LYS A 896 42.93 6.84 20.73
CA LYS A 896 42.35 8.09 21.21
C LYS A 896 43.46 9.13 21.29
N ASP A 897 43.66 9.87 20.21
CA ASP A 897 44.70 10.87 20.08
C ASP A 897 44.15 12.14 20.68
N ASN A 898 43.74 12.42 21.69
CA ASN A 898 43.20 13.62 22.34
C ASN A 898 43.31 14.94 21.54
N LYS A 899 43.54 14.85 20.25
CA LYS A 899 43.61 15.99 19.34
C LYS A 899 42.22 16.55 19.07
N ILE A 900 42.12 17.85 19.00
CA ILE A 900 40.86 18.58 18.78
C ILE A 900 40.91 19.12 17.36
N TYR A 901 39.80 18.89 16.63
CA TYR A 901 39.63 19.34 15.26
C TYR A 901 38.43 20.31 15.15
N ASP A 902 38.55 21.31 14.29
CA ASP A 902 37.40 22.14 13.94
C ASP A 902 36.40 21.35 13.05
N LEU A 903 35.26 21.95 12.77
CA LEU A 903 34.22 21.32 11.93
C LEU A 903 34.63 21.13 10.46
N SER A 904 35.78 21.71 10.04
CA SER A 904 36.37 21.50 8.71
C SER A 904 37.46 20.41 8.71
N GLY A 905 37.73 19.76 9.86
CA GLY A 905 38.72 18.71 10.01
C GLY A 905 40.16 19.20 10.24
N ARG A 906 40.41 20.50 10.53
CA ARG A 906 41.72 21.04 10.84
C ARG A 906 42.04 20.82 12.31
N LEU A 907 43.26 20.40 12.60
CA LEU A 907 43.78 20.28 13.96
C LEU A 907 43.84 21.65 14.65
N VAL A 908 43.26 21.75 15.82
CA VAL A 908 43.23 22.97 16.65
C VAL A 908 44.00 22.73 17.93
N THR A 909 45.15 23.39 18.08
CA THR A 909 46.03 23.26 19.24
C THR A 909 45.61 24.11 20.43
N GLN A 910 44.84 25.17 20.20
CA GLN A 910 44.26 26.05 21.23
C GLN A 910 42.82 26.39 20.87
N PRO A 911 41.83 25.56 21.28
CA PRO A 911 40.44 25.76 20.93
C PRO A 911 39.87 26.99 21.66
N GLN A 912 39.40 27.94 20.91
CA GLN A 912 38.62 29.11 21.38
C GLN A 912 37.18 28.67 21.66
N LYS A 913 36.33 29.56 22.17
CA LYS A 913 34.89 29.28 22.34
C LYS A 913 34.27 28.81 21.04
N GLY A 914 33.72 27.59 21.02
CA GLY A 914 33.16 27.01 19.78
C GLY A 914 32.85 25.53 19.90
N ILE A 915 32.50 24.93 18.76
CA ILE A 915 32.23 23.50 18.63
C ILE A 915 33.36 22.87 17.86
N TYR A 916 33.91 21.78 18.39
CA TYR A 916 35.02 21.01 17.85
C TYR A 916 34.70 19.50 17.86
N ILE A 917 35.56 18.72 17.26
CA ILE A 917 35.53 17.25 17.28
C ILE A 917 36.77 16.75 18.00
N GLN A 918 36.59 15.90 19.01
CA GLN A 918 37.69 15.19 19.72
C GLN A 918 37.33 13.73 19.86
N ASN A 919 38.16 12.83 19.40
CA ASN A 919 37.94 11.38 19.42
C ASN A 919 36.58 10.99 18.76
N GLY A 920 36.22 11.66 17.66
CA GLY A 920 34.94 11.42 16.96
C GLY A 920 33.70 11.98 17.64
N ASN A 921 33.83 12.63 18.81
CA ASN A 921 32.72 13.21 19.57
C ASN A 921 32.72 14.73 19.51
N LYS A 922 31.56 15.32 19.63
CA LYS A 922 31.38 16.77 19.69
C LYS A 922 31.92 17.33 21.02
N LEU A 923 32.91 18.18 20.94
CA LEU A 923 33.44 18.97 22.06
C LEU A 923 32.90 20.40 22.00
N VAL A 924 32.30 20.89 23.07
CA VAL A 924 31.84 22.28 23.19
C VAL A 924 32.70 22.99 24.17
N VAL A 925 33.56 23.93 23.70
CA VAL A 925 34.41 24.78 24.55
C VAL A 925 33.55 26.03 24.93
N ARG A 926 33.28 26.14 26.24
CA ARG A 926 32.65 27.31 26.88
C ARG A 926 33.71 28.09 27.65
N ASN A 927 33.66 29.42 27.62
CA ASN A 927 34.58 30.24 28.45
C ASN A 927 34.34 30.01 29.92
#